data_7f37b79cec1dffaa0cf12b23b90fbf41
#
_entry.id   7f37b79cec1dffaa0cf12b23b90fbf41
#
_cell.length_a   1.000
_cell.length_b   1.000
_cell.length_c   1.000
_cell.angle_alpha   90.00
_cell.angle_beta   90.00
_cell.angle_gamma   90.00
#
_symmetry.space_group_name_H-M   'P 1'
#
loop_
_entity.id
_entity.type
_entity.pdbx_description
1 polymer ?
#
loop_
_entity_poly.entity_id
_entity_poly.type
_entity_poly.pdbx_seq_one_letter_code
_entity_poly.pdbx_strand_id
1 'polypeptide(L)'
;MTKITKEAALLYHSQGKPGKIEVVPTKPYSTQTDLSLAYSPGVAEPCLEIEKNPQTAYDYTAKGNLVAVISNGTAVLGLGDIGTLAGKPVMEGKGLLFKIYAGIDVFDIEVDEKDPEKFIQAVKAIAPTFGGINLEDIKAPECFEIERRLKEELDIPVMHDDQHGTAIISSAGLINALQVAGKKIEEVKIVVNGAGASAISCTKLYVALGARRENILMLDSKGVITSDRPGLTEEKMFFATDRRDVHTLEEAIKGADVFLGLSRGNVLSQDMVRSMADMPIVFALANPTPEISYDDAMASRPDVLMATGRSDYPNQINNVIGFPYIFRGALDTQATAINEEMKLAAVHAIADLAKQPVPDVVNEAYHVNNFSFGPSYFIPKPVDPRLITSVSMAVAKAAMESGVARKPITDWDAYATQLRELMGQESKLTRQLYDTARSNPQRVVFAEGIHPTMLKAAVEAKAEGICHPILLGNDERIEKLAKELDLSLEGIEIINLRHDREAERRERYARILTEKRARQGANFQESNDKMFERNYFGMMMVETGEADAFITGLYTKYSNTIKVAKEVIGVRDEFKTFGTMHIVNSKKGTYFLADTLINRHPNTEILIDIARLANHTVQFFNHKPVTAMLSYSNFGTDTTGSPAAVHEAIEYLHREYPEWDIDGEMQVKFALNGKLRDEKFSFNKLQGKEVNTLVFPNLSSANQAYQMLQMMGDAHEVIGPIQMGLNKPIHFTDWEASVRDIVNVTAVAVIDAIVEKKKKEQK
;
A
#
# COMPACT_ATOMS: atom_id res chain seq x y z
N MET A 1 13.55 -9.46 16.05
CA MET A 1 13.95 -9.96 14.70
C MET A 1 15.06 -10.98 14.79
N THR A 2 15.07 -12.00 13.92
CA THR A 2 16.12 -13.01 13.87
C THR A 2 17.44 -12.36 13.43
N LYS A 3 18.53 -12.60 14.16
CA LYS A 3 19.85 -12.06 13.80
C LYS A 3 20.29 -12.61 12.43
N ILE A 4 20.51 -11.72 11.47
CA ILE A 4 20.96 -12.11 10.13
C ILE A 4 22.38 -12.65 10.21
N THR A 5 22.60 -13.90 9.77
CA THR A 5 23.92 -14.52 9.71
C THR A 5 24.61 -14.26 8.37
N LYS A 6 25.94 -14.38 8.33
CA LYS A 6 26.71 -14.25 7.09
C LYS A 6 26.26 -15.27 6.04
N GLU A 7 26.02 -16.50 6.47
CA GLU A 7 25.59 -17.59 5.59
C GLU A 7 24.20 -17.28 4.97
N ALA A 8 23.26 -16.80 5.77
CA ALA A 8 21.93 -16.41 5.28
C ALA A 8 22.01 -15.27 4.26
N ALA A 9 22.86 -14.26 4.51
CA ALA A 9 23.06 -13.15 3.59
C ALA A 9 23.70 -13.62 2.26
N LEU A 10 24.71 -14.47 2.30
CA LEU A 10 25.33 -15.01 1.09
C LEU A 10 24.37 -15.91 0.30
N LEU A 11 23.59 -16.75 1.00
CA LEU A 11 22.59 -17.61 0.39
C LEU A 11 21.51 -16.79 -0.33
N TYR A 12 21.00 -15.72 0.31
CA TYR A 12 20.02 -14.83 -0.30
C TYR A 12 20.46 -14.26 -1.66
N HIS A 13 21.76 -13.92 -1.81
CA HIS A 13 22.29 -13.34 -3.05
C HIS A 13 22.64 -14.38 -4.12
N SER A 14 22.84 -15.65 -3.76
CA SER A 14 23.30 -16.71 -4.66
C SER A 14 22.26 -17.77 -4.99
N GLN A 15 21.21 -17.92 -4.17
CA GLN A 15 20.16 -18.93 -4.37
C GLN A 15 19.31 -18.63 -5.60
N GLY A 16 19.02 -19.66 -6.40
CA GLY A 16 18.25 -19.52 -7.63
C GLY A 16 19.03 -18.75 -8.70
N LYS A 17 18.44 -17.67 -9.24
CA LYS A 17 19.14 -16.76 -10.16
C LYS A 17 19.97 -15.78 -9.33
N PRO A 18 21.30 -15.74 -9.48
CA PRO A 18 22.13 -14.80 -8.73
C PRO A 18 21.78 -13.35 -9.01
N GLY A 19 21.99 -12.48 -8.01
CA GLY A 19 21.64 -11.06 -8.08
C GLY A 19 20.21 -10.76 -7.60
N LYS A 20 19.78 -9.51 -7.74
CA LYS A 20 18.47 -9.03 -7.24
C LYS A 20 17.61 -8.39 -8.30
N ILE A 21 18.14 -8.19 -9.50
CA ILE A 21 17.43 -7.54 -10.61
C ILE A 21 17.49 -8.40 -11.88
N GLU A 22 16.50 -8.24 -12.73
CA GLU A 22 16.49 -8.80 -14.08
C GLU A 22 15.77 -7.84 -15.04
N VAL A 23 16.10 -7.94 -16.33
CA VAL A 23 15.41 -7.21 -17.40
C VAL A 23 14.44 -8.14 -18.08
N VAL A 24 13.16 -7.76 -18.15
CA VAL A 24 12.09 -8.54 -18.77
C VAL A 24 11.37 -7.74 -19.83
N PRO A 25 10.88 -8.36 -20.93
CA PRO A 25 10.11 -7.69 -21.95
C PRO A 25 8.77 -7.15 -21.41
N THR A 26 8.36 -5.96 -21.84
CA THR A 26 7.06 -5.35 -21.50
C THR A 26 6.03 -5.47 -22.64
N LYS A 27 6.44 -5.93 -23.81
CA LYS A 27 5.57 -6.08 -25.01
C LYS A 27 5.41 -7.55 -25.37
N PRO A 28 4.31 -7.92 -26.04
CA PRO A 28 4.14 -9.26 -26.61
C PRO A 28 5.29 -9.59 -27.59
N TYR A 29 5.72 -10.86 -27.60
CA TYR A 29 6.82 -11.35 -28.46
C TYR A 29 6.58 -12.77 -29.00
N SER A 30 5.33 -13.23 -28.97
CA SER A 30 4.99 -14.62 -29.31
C SER A 30 4.64 -14.83 -30.80
N THR A 31 4.39 -13.77 -31.55
CA THR A 31 4.03 -13.86 -32.98
C THR A 31 5.05 -13.18 -33.88
N GLN A 32 5.08 -13.56 -35.17
CA GLN A 32 5.94 -12.89 -36.17
C GLN A 32 5.59 -11.40 -36.30
N THR A 33 4.31 -11.04 -36.15
CA THR A 33 3.85 -9.66 -36.17
C THR A 33 4.43 -8.88 -34.96
N ASP A 34 4.39 -9.46 -33.77
CA ASP A 34 4.96 -8.83 -32.57
C ASP A 34 6.44 -8.52 -32.78
N LEU A 35 7.20 -9.49 -33.31
CA LEU A 35 8.63 -9.32 -33.57
C LEU A 35 8.90 -8.27 -34.63
N SER A 36 8.08 -8.20 -35.71
CA SER A 36 8.19 -7.18 -36.74
C SER A 36 7.87 -5.78 -36.25
N LEU A 37 6.96 -5.63 -35.30
CA LEU A 37 6.66 -4.35 -34.62
C LEU A 37 7.74 -3.99 -33.61
N ALA A 38 8.26 -4.95 -32.86
CA ALA A 38 9.25 -4.74 -31.81
C ALA A 38 10.65 -4.39 -32.36
N TYR A 39 11.01 -4.87 -33.56
CA TYR A 39 12.32 -4.67 -34.14
C TYR A 39 12.23 -4.22 -35.61
N SER A 40 12.49 -5.06 -36.60
CA SER A 40 12.50 -4.66 -38.01
C SER A 40 11.27 -5.19 -38.75
N PRO A 41 10.52 -4.37 -39.51
CA PRO A 41 10.76 -2.92 -39.83
C PRO A 41 10.11 -1.91 -38.87
N GLY A 42 9.19 -2.33 -37.99
CA GLY A 42 8.31 -1.44 -37.21
C GLY A 42 9.03 -0.42 -36.32
N VAL A 43 10.22 -0.76 -35.80
CA VAL A 43 11.00 0.12 -34.89
C VAL A 43 11.50 1.41 -35.59
N ALA A 44 11.51 1.48 -36.91
CA ALA A 44 11.93 2.66 -37.64
C ALA A 44 11.01 3.88 -37.36
N GLU A 45 9.70 3.64 -37.21
CA GLU A 45 8.74 4.73 -37.01
C GLU A 45 8.97 5.51 -35.71
N PRO A 46 9.06 4.88 -34.50
CA PRO A 46 9.40 5.61 -33.30
C PRO A 46 10.79 6.27 -33.34
N CYS A 47 11.78 5.68 -34.03
CA CYS A 47 13.08 6.35 -34.23
C CYS A 47 12.94 7.67 -34.96
N LEU A 48 12.17 7.71 -36.06
CA LEU A 48 11.93 8.91 -36.85
C LEU A 48 11.13 9.97 -36.08
N GLU A 49 10.18 9.56 -35.25
CA GLU A 49 9.44 10.50 -34.39
C GLU A 49 10.34 11.11 -33.31
N ILE A 50 11.22 10.33 -32.69
CA ILE A 50 12.18 10.82 -31.70
C ILE A 50 13.23 11.74 -32.36
N GLU A 51 13.69 11.44 -33.57
CA GLU A 51 14.59 12.32 -34.33
C GLU A 51 13.98 13.71 -34.56
N LYS A 52 12.68 13.74 -34.93
CA LYS A 52 11.96 15.01 -35.15
C LYS A 52 11.70 15.75 -33.85
N ASN A 53 11.39 15.07 -32.78
CA ASN A 53 11.10 15.63 -31.45
C ASN A 53 11.68 14.74 -30.36
N PRO A 54 12.89 15.04 -29.82
CA PRO A 54 13.52 14.22 -28.78
C PRO A 54 12.67 13.99 -27.51
N GLN A 55 11.70 14.87 -27.24
CA GLN A 55 10.81 14.72 -26.09
C GLN A 55 9.91 13.46 -26.19
N THR A 56 9.58 13.02 -27.40
CA THR A 56 8.79 11.80 -27.61
C THR A 56 9.53 10.51 -27.22
N ALA A 57 10.82 10.58 -26.88
CA ALA A 57 11.53 9.46 -26.27
C ALA A 57 10.86 9.00 -24.95
N TYR A 58 10.21 9.90 -24.23
CA TYR A 58 9.43 9.58 -23.03
C TYR A 58 8.14 8.79 -23.33
N ASP A 59 7.63 8.88 -24.55
CA ASP A 59 6.40 8.19 -24.98
C ASP A 59 6.70 6.82 -25.60
N TYR A 60 7.83 6.69 -26.33
CA TYR A 60 8.15 5.51 -27.12
C TYR A 60 9.22 4.60 -26.51
N THR A 61 9.87 5.01 -25.42
CA THR A 61 10.93 4.22 -24.78
C THR A 61 10.73 4.10 -23.26
N ALA A 62 11.56 3.29 -22.61
CA ALA A 62 11.55 3.13 -21.15
C ALA A 62 12.12 4.36 -20.39
N LYS A 63 12.66 5.38 -21.10
CA LYS A 63 13.34 6.53 -20.51
C LYS A 63 12.56 7.19 -19.38
N GLY A 64 11.25 7.35 -19.54
CA GLY A 64 10.40 8.05 -18.56
C GLY A 64 10.25 7.34 -17.20
N ASN A 65 10.57 6.04 -17.14
CA ASN A 65 10.50 5.25 -15.91
C ASN A 65 11.83 4.61 -15.53
N LEU A 66 12.94 5.00 -16.14
CA LEU A 66 14.25 4.37 -15.97
C LEU A 66 15.22 5.32 -15.27
N VAL A 67 15.74 4.90 -14.11
CA VAL A 67 16.75 5.61 -13.32
C VAL A 67 18.09 4.87 -13.40
N ALA A 68 19.19 5.61 -13.56
CA ALA A 68 20.53 5.07 -13.34
C ALA A 68 20.90 5.20 -11.87
N VAL A 69 21.29 4.12 -11.22
CA VAL A 69 22.00 4.14 -9.94
C VAL A 69 23.48 4.06 -10.22
N ILE A 70 24.23 5.14 -9.99
CA ILE A 70 25.63 5.27 -10.42
C ILE A 70 26.56 5.41 -9.22
N SER A 71 27.59 4.56 -9.16
CA SER A 71 28.60 4.57 -8.12
C SER A 71 30.01 4.41 -8.70
N ASN A 72 31.03 4.92 -7.99
CA ASN A 72 32.42 4.56 -8.22
C ASN A 72 33.03 3.71 -7.09
N GLY A 73 32.23 3.25 -6.14
CA GLY A 73 32.61 2.34 -5.08
C GLY A 73 33.61 2.89 -4.06
N THR A 74 33.69 4.23 -3.91
CA THR A 74 34.68 4.88 -3.05
C THR A 74 34.21 5.12 -1.61
N ALA A 75 32.91 4.90 -1.31
CA ALA A 75 32.33 5.06 0.04
C ALA A 75 31.22 4.05 0.34
N VAL A 76 31.45 2.78 0.04
CA VAL A 76 30.41 1.72 0.11
C VAL A 76 30.01 1.41 1.55
N LEU A 77 28.77 1.72 1.96
CA LEU A 77 28.10 1.40 3.26
C LEU A 77 28.98 1.71 4.47
N GLY A 78 29.88 2.12 4.78
CA GLY A 78 30.76 2.17 5.96
C GLY A 78 31.96 1.21 5.85
N LEU A 79 32.07 0.49 4.72
CA LEU A 79 33.23 -0.32 4.38
C LEU A 79 34.32 0.51 3.71
N GLY A 80 33.98 1.71 3.23
CA GLY A 80 34.90 2.65 2.59
C GLY A 80 35.15 2.33 1.11
N ASP A 81 36.37 2.62 0.65
CA ASP A 81 36.78 2.45 -0.75
C ASP A 81 37.13 0.96 -1.01
N ILE A 82 36.10 0.16 -1.32
CA ILE A 82 36.24 -1.28 -1.64
C ILE A 82 36.17 -1.56 -3.15
N GLY A 83 35.98 -0.51 -3.96
CA GLY A 83 35.93 -0.56 -5.42
C GLY A 83 34.53 -0.88 -5.98
N THR A 84 34.39 -0.59 -7.26
CA THR A 84 33.13 -0.65 -8.01
C THR A 84 32.48 -2.02 -8.01
N LEU A 85 33.22 -3.08 -8.36
CA LEU A 85 32.66 -4.42 -8.46
C LEU A 85 32.17 -4.95 -7.09
N ALA A 86 32.86 -4.63 -6.00
CA ALA A 86 32.44 -5.02 -4.66
C ALA A 86 31.22 -4.19 -4.18
N GLY A 87 31.00 -2.99 -4.71
CA GLY A 87 29.82 -2.18 -4.46
C GLY A 87 28.55 -2.64 -5.18
N LYS A 88 28.65 -3.41 -6.26
CA LYS A 88 27.51 -3.84 -7.09
C LYS A 88 26.32 -4.46 -6.31
N PRO A 89 26.51 -5.34 -5.30
CA PRO A 89 25.39 -5.85 -4.53
C PRO A 89 24.55 -4.77 -3.82
N VAL A 90 25.16 -3.63 -3.46
CA VAL A 90 24.46 -2.49 -2.86
C VAL A 90 23.63 -1.77 -3.94
N MET A 91 24.21 -1.55 -5.13
CA MET A 91 23.54 -0.88 -6.24
C MET A 91 22.35 -1.67 -6.77
N GLU A 92 22.47 -2.99 -6.91
CA GLU A 92 21.31 -3.87 -7.19
C GLU A 92 20.25 -3.80 -6.06
N GLY A 93 20.68 -3.71 -4.81
CA GLY A 93 19.77 -3.50 -3.68
C GLY A 93 19.01 -2.18 -3.79
N LYS A 94 19.68 -1.11 -4.19
CA LYS A 94 19.04 0.18 -4.45
C LYS A 94 18.02 0.07 -5.58
N GLY A 95 18.36 -0.61 -6.68
CA GLY A 95 17.43 -0.89 -7.78
C GLY A 95 16.20 -1.67 -7.36
N LEU A 96 16.37 -2.71 -6.52
CA LEU A 96 15.26 -3.45 -5.92
C LEU A 96 14.32 -2.53 -5.14
N LEU A 97 14.86 -1.63 -4.30
CA LEU A 97 14.06 -0.70 -3.50
C LEU A 97 13.28 0.30 -4.38
N PHE A 98 13.89 0.86 -5.43
CA PHE A 98 13.18 1.68 -6.40
C PHE A 98 12.00 0.95 -7.03
N LYS A 99 12.19 -0.34 -7.38
CA LYS A 99 11.15 -1.14 -8.04
C LYS A 99 9.99 -1.46 -7.09
N ILE A 100 10.27 -1.99 -5.89
CA ILE A 100 9.23 -2.45 -4.98
C ILE A 100 8.45 -1.31 -4.31
N TYR A 101 9.05 -0.11 -4.15
CA TYR A 101 8.41 1.01 -3.45
C TYR A 101 7.82 2.07 -4.38
N ALA A 102 8.33 2.20 -5.60
CA ALA A 102 7.87 3.24 -6.52
C ALA A 102 7.65 2.76 -7.97
N GLY A 103 7.77 1.46 -8.26
CA GLY A 103 7.58 0.91 -9.60
C GLY A 103 8.62 1.40 -10.63
N ILE A 104 9.72 2.00 -10.19
CA ILE A 104 10.77 2.57 -11.04
C ILE A 104 11.73 1.46 -11.48
N ASP A 105 12.02 1.41 -12.77
CA ASP A 105 13.04 0.53 -13.32
C ASP A 105 14.42 1.14 -13.14
N VAL A 106 15.43 0.30 -12.88
CA VAL A 106 16.79 0.75 -12.60
C VAL A 106 17.80 -0.04 -13.41
N PHE A 107 18.78 0.66 -13.96
CA PHE A 107 20.08 0.09 -14.29
C PHE A 107 21.10 0.59 -13.29
N ASP A 108 21.77 -0.34 -12.61
CA ASP A 108 22.93 -0.02 -11.78
C ASP A 108 24.19 0.03 -12.66
N ILE A 109 24.96 1.11 -12.50
CA ILE A 109 26.13 1.43 -13.33
C ILE A 109 27.33 1.68 -12.42
N GLU A 110 28.23 0.73 -12.39
CA GLU A 110 29.48 0.82 -11.64
C GLU A 110 30.59 1.42 -12.55
N VAL A 111 30.93 2.68 -12.32
CA VAL A 111 31.93 3.41 -13.10
C VAL A 111 33.30 3.31 -12.42
N ASP A 112 34.22 2.54 -12.99
CA ASP A 112 35.57 2.34 -12.45
C ASP A 112 36.50 3.53 -12.77
N GLU A 113 36.11 4.70 -12.24
CA GLU A 113 36.88 5.94 -12.40
C GLU A 113 36.76 6.80 -11.12
N LYS A 114 37.91 7.19 -10.58
CA LYS A 114 38.02 7.99 -9.36
C LYS A 114 38.27 9.48 -9.62
N ASP A 115 38.72 9.83 -10.84
CA ASP A 115 38.90 11.22 -11.26
C ASP A 115 37.52 11.85 -11.50
N PRO A 116 37.14 12.93 -10.78
CA PRO A 116 35.80 13.50 -10.88
C PRO A 116 35.45 13.96 -12.28
N GLU A 117 36.41 14.55 -13.02
CA GLU A 117 36.14 15.04 -14.37
C GLU A 117 35.80 13.92 -15.34
N LYS A 118 36.60 12.83 -15.32
CA LYS A 118 36.34 11.67 -16.17
C LYS A 118 35.05 10.94 -15.78
N PHE A 119 34.77 10.86 -14.48
CA PHE A 119 33.51 10.28 -13.97
C PHE A 119 32.31 11.09 -14.49
N ILE A 120 32.35 12.42 -14.38
CA ILE A 120 31.29 13.30 -14.88
C ILE A 120 31.11 13.12 -16.41
N GLN A 121 32.19 13.05 -17.20
CA GLN A 121 32.09 12.82 -18.63
C GLN A 121 31.45 11.44 -18.96
N ALA A 122 31.81 10.38 -18.23
CA ALA A 122 31.21 9.07 -18.41
C ALA A 122 29.68 9.11 -18.13
N VAL A 123 29.28 9.72 -17.00
CA VAL A 123 27.87 9.86 -16.63
C VAL A 123 27.09 10.67 -17.67
N LYS A 124 27.62 11.77 -18.14
CA LYS A 124 27.02 12.60 -19.21
C LYS A 124 26.83 11.82 -20.51
N ALA A 125 27.78 10.97 -20.89
CA ALA A 125 27.71 10.19 -22.10
C ALA A 125 26.56 9.17 -22.10
N ILE A 126 26.19 8.62 -20.93
CA ILE A 126 25.10 7.64 -20.78
C ILE A 126 23.75 8.28 -20.38
N ALA A 127 23.74 9.52 -19.92
CA ALA A 127 22.54 10.21 -19.42
C ALA A 127 21.34 10.22 -20.39
N PRO A 128 21.49 10.24 -21.73
CA PRO A 128 20.36 10.18 -22.66
C PRO A 128 19.45 8.97 -22.48
N THR A 129 19.96 7.85 -21.95
CA THR A 129 19.20 6.60 -21.69
C THR A 129 18.16 6.78 -20.58
N PHE A 130 18.40 7.68 -19.61
CA PHE A 130 17.70 7.71 -18.34
C PHE A 130 16.77 8.92 -18.21
N GLY A 131 15.71 8.73 -17.42
CA GLY A 131 14.82 9.81 -16.97
C GLY A 131 15.31 10.50 -15.70
N GLY A 132 16.25 9.88 -14.97
CA GLY A 132 16.86 10.43 -13.76
C GLY A 132 18.12 9.67 -13.36
N ILE A 133 18.94 10.26 -12.48
CA ILE A 133 20.19 9.69 -11.99
C ILE A 133 20.23 9.77 -10.47
N ASN A 134 20.42 8.63 -9.82
CA ASN A 134 20.76 8.51 -8.40
C ASN A 134 22.26 8.23 -8.27
N LEU A 135 23.00 9.16 -7.68
CA LEU A 135 24.40 8.95 -7.31
C LEU A 135 24.47 8.26 -5.95
N GLU A 136 25.33 7.27 -5.81
CA GLU A 136 25.42 6.42 -4.62
C GLU A 136 26.85 6.07 -4.26
N ASP A 137 27.18 6.03 -2.96
CA ASP A 137 28.46 5.54 -2.43
C ASP A 137 29.72 6.22 -3.03
N ILE A 138 29.63 7.55 -3.31
CA ILE A 138 30.73 8.39 -3.78
C ILE A 138 31.27 9.20 -2.59
N LYS A 139 32.56 9.11 -2.32
CA LYS A 139 33.18 9.76 -1.17
C LYS A 139 33.19 11.31 -1.28
N ALA A 140 33.17 11.95 -0.11
CA ALA A 140 33.45 13.37 0.01
C ALA A 140 34.99 13.63 0.01
N PRO A 141 35.48 14.78 -0.53
CA PRO A 141 34.67 15.90 -1.02
C PRO A 141 34.23 15.80 -2.49
N GLU A 142 34.70 14.81 -3.24
CA GLU A 142 34.49 14.66 -4.70
C GLU A 142 32.99 14.57 -5.04
N CYS A 143 32.17 13.94 -4.20
CA CYS A 143 30.73 13.82 -4.42
C CYS A 143 30.00 15.17 -4.55
N PHE A 144 30.47 16.22 -3.87
CA PHE A 144 29.86 17.55 -3.95
C PHE A 144 30.02 18.19 -5.33
N GLU A 145 31.24 18.14 -5.88
CA GLU A 145 31.53 18.65 -7.20
C GLU A 145 30.82 17.84 -8.28
N ILE A 146 30.87 16.52 -8.18
CA ILE A 146 30.25 15.62 -9.15
C ILE A 146 28.74 15.91 -9.22
N GLU A 147 28.04 15.94 -8.09
CA GLU A 147 26.59 16.18 -8.05
C GLU A 147 26.26 17.59 -8.58
N ARG A 148 26.95 18.62 -8.09
CA ARG A 148 26.73 20.02 -8.53
C ARG A 148 26.85 20.16 -10.04
N ARG A 149 27.92 19.67 -10.62
CA ARG A 149 28.17 19.78 -12.05
C ARG A 149 27.17 18.97 -12.88
N LEU A 150 26.83 17.75 -12.47
CA LEU A 150 25.84 16.97 -13.18
C LEU A 150 24.44 17.61 -13.13
N LYS A 151 24.08 18.28 -12.03
CA LYS A 151 22.84 19.08 -11.94
C LYS A 151 22.85 20.30 -12.86
N GLU A 152 23.99 20.96 -13.03
CA GLU A 152 24.15 22.13 -13.90
C GLU A 152 24.21 21.75 -15.37
N GLU A 153 24.77 20.59 -15.70
CA GLU A 153 25.11 20.18 -17.07
C GLU A 153 24.11 19.21 -17.70
N LEU A 154 23.16 18.68 -16.93
CA LEU A 154 22.11 17.78 -17.39
C LEU A 154 20.71 18.39 -17.18
N ASP A 155 19.77 18.01 -18.03
CA ASP A 155 18.37 18.46 -18.00
C ASP A 155 17.40 17.37 -17.46
N ILE A 156 17.93 16.42 -16.70
CA ILE A 156 17.19 15.38 -15.99
C ILE A 156 17.50 15.43 -14.49
N PRO A 157 16.59 14.96 -13.61
CA PRO A 157 16.83 14.98 -12.17
C PRO A 157 18.04 14.15 -11.78
N VAL A 158 18.95 14.77 -11.02
CA VAL A 158 20.14 14.16 -10.41
C VAL A 158 20.08 14.37 -8.91
N MET A 159 20.28 13.32 -8.12
CA MET A 159 20.35 13.40 -6.66
C MET A 159 21.37 12.39 -6.11
N HIS A 160 22.20 12.84 -5.17
CA HIS A 160 23.08 11.96 -4.41
C HIS A 160 22.35 11.52 -3.12
N ASP A 161 21.97 10.25 -3.02
CA ASP A 161 21.11 9.78 -1.92
C ASP A 161 21.80 9.84 -0.56
N ASP A 162 23.07 9.51 -0.45
CA ASP A 162 23.82 9.60 0.82
C ASP A 162 23.90 11.03 1.36
N GLN A 163 23.86 12.04 0.49
CA GLN A 163 23.78 13.43 0.91
C GLN A 163 22.36 13.83 1.30
N HIS A 164 21.40 13.61 0.41
CA HIS A 164 20.07 14.20 0.51
C HIS A 164 19.02 13.26 1.11
N GLY A 165 19.14 11.94 0.95
CA GLY A 165 18.19 10.98 1.54
C GLY A 165 18.17 11.06 3.06
N THR A 166 19.34 10.92 3.70
CA THR A 166 19.46 11.06 5.16
C THR A 166 19.04 12.44 5.64
N ALA A 167 19.38 13.52 4.89
CA ALA A 167 18.97 14.87 5.23
C ALA A 167 17.44 15.03 5.26
N ILE A 168 16.74 14.53 4.25
CA ILE A 168 15.27 14.62 4.16
C ILE A 168 14.61 13.85 5.28
N ILE A 169 15.01 12.59 5.50
CA ILE A 169 14.35 11.75 6.51
C ILE A 169 14.67 12.22 7.94
N SER A 170 15.93 12.60 8.23
CA SER A 170 16.26 13.15 9.54
C SER A 170 15.56 14.48 9.80
N SER A 171 15.36 15.32 8.77
CA SER A 171 14.61 16.57 8.88
C SER A 171 13.13 16.32 9.20
N ALA A 172 12.48 15.35 8.55
CA ALA A 172 11.11 14.97 8.87
C ALA A 172 10.99 14.44 10.31
N GLY A 173 11.95 13.59 10.72
CA GLY A 173 12.05 13.12 12.10
C GLY A 173 12.27 14.23 13.09
N LEU A 174 13.12 15.21 12.78
CA LEU A 174 13.40 16.35 13.63
C LEU A 174 12.15 17.22 13.86
N ILE A 175 11.41 17.57 12.80
CA ILE A 175 10.15 18.34 12.92
C ILE A 175 9.21 17.67 13.91
N ASN A 176 9.00 16.36 13.76
CA ASN A 176 8.07 15.62 14.60
C ASN A 176 8.61 15.40 16.02
N ALA A 177 9.90 15.10 16.18
CA ALA A 177 10.52 14.98 17.51
C ALA A 177 10.46 16.31 18.28
N LEU A 178 10.68 17.44 17.62
CA LEU A 178 10.52 18.77 18.20
C LEU A 178 9.08 19.03 18.65
N GLN A 179 8.09 18.63 17.84
CA GLN A 179 6.67 18.73 18.19
C GLN A 179 6.35 17.88 19.44
N VAL A 180 6.85 16.65 19.51
CA VAL A 180 6.68 15.76 20.68
C VAL A 180 7.37 16.35 21.91
N ALA A 181 8.55 16.97 21.75
CA ALA A 181 9.29 17.61 22.84
C ALA A 181 8.73 19.00 23.24
N GLY A 182 7.78 19.56 22.47
CA GLY A 182 7.27 20.91 22.69
C GLY A 182 8.30 22.02 22.44
N LYS A 183 9.29 21.79 21.55
CA LYS A 183 10.38 22.71 21.25
C LYS A 183 10.23 23.33 19.85
N LYS A 184 10.82 24.52 19.65
CA LYS A 184 10.84 25.22 18.38
C LYS A 184 12.21 25.13 17.73
N ILE A 185 12.24 24.90 16.42
CA ILE A 185 13.48 24.67 15.65
C ILE A 185 14.45 25.87 15.72
N GLU A 186 13.94 27.08 15.78
CA GLU A 186 14.71 28.31 15.86
C GLU A 186 15.35 28.55 17.24
N GLU A 187 14.92 27.84 18.29
CA GLU A 187 15.39 28.02 19.66
C GLU A 187 16.35 26.91 20.11
N VAL A 188 16.32 25.74 19.49
CA VAL A 188 17.08 24.56 19.93
C VAL A 188 18.57 24.67 19.63
N LYS A 189 19.36 24.10 20.54
CA LYS A 189 20.81 23.92 20.42
C LYS A 189 21.09 22.54 19.79
N ILE A 190 21.76 22.53 18.67
CA ILE A 190 22.02 21.33 17.88
C ILE A 190 23.52 21.02 17.90
N VAL A 191 23.87 19.80 18.27
CA VAL A 191 25.23 19.28 18.18
C VAL A 191 25.30 18.22 17.09
N VAL A 192 26.15 18.46 16.09
CA VAL A 192 26.35 17.57 14.94
C VAL A 192 27.71 16.90 15.07
N ASN A 193 27.75 15.63 15.33
CA ASN A 193 28.98 14.86 15.44
C ASN A 193 29.28 14.10 14.13
N GLY A 194 30.13 14.69 13.33
CA GLY A 194 30.46 14.33 11.96
C GLY A 194 30.47 15.59 11.09
N ALA A 195 31.32 15.59 10.07
CA ALA A 195 31.44 16.69 9.09
C ALA A 195 31.68 16.13 7.67
N GLY A 196 31.09 14.97 7.40
CA GLY A 196 31.05 14.36 6.07
C GLY A 196 29.85 14.86 5.25
N ALA A 197 29.66 14.27 4.08
CA ALA A 197 28.62 14.67 3.14
C ALA A 197 27.21 14.67 3.76
N SER A 198 26.80 13.59 4.41
CA SER A 198 25.49 13.48 5.06
C SER A 198 25.30 14.49 6.20
N ALA A 199 26.32 14.70 7.07
CA ALA A 199 26.23 15.63 8.17
C ALA A 199 26.05 17.09 7.70
N ILE A 200 26.81 17.49 6.69
CA ILE A 200 26.71 18.81 6.07
C ILE A 200 25.34 19.01 5.43
N SER A 201 24.86 18.02 4.67
CA SER A 201 23.56 18.11 3.99
C SER A 201 22.38 18.12 4.96
N CYS A 202 22.40 17.28 6.01
CA CYS A 202 21.39 17.30 7.08
C CYS A 202 21.34 18.67 7.74
N THR A 203 22.51 19.22 8.11
CA THR A 203 22.58 20.51 8.82
C THR A 203 22.14 21.68 7.92
N LYS A 204 22.48 21.67 6.63
CA LYS A 204 21.97 22.66 5.67
C LYS A 204 20.44 22.62 5.60
N LEU A 205 19.85 21.43 5.53
CA LEU A 205 18.40 21.30 5.46
C LEU A 205 17.71 21.70 6.78
N TYR A 206 18.34 21.46 7.95
CA TYR A 206 17.84 21.95 9.23
C TYR A 206 17.83 23.49 9.27
N VAL A 207 18.85 24.15 8.72
CA VAL A 207 18.88 25.61 8.57
C VAL A 207 17.77 26.09 7.63
N ALA A 208 17.54 25.40 6.52
CA ALA A 208 16.44 25.73 5.61
C ALA A 208 15.06 25.59 6.26
N LEU A 209 14.91 24.69 7.26
CA LEU A 209 13.71 24.54 8.06
C LEU A 209 13.57 25.56 9.19
N GLY A 210 14.58 26.41 9.44
CA GLY A 210 14.54 27.49 10.43
C GLY A 210 15.52 27.34 11.60
N ALA A 211 16.36 26.29 11.65
CA ALA A 211 17.39 26.19 12.69
C ALA A 211 18.40 27.34 12.53
N ARG A 212 18.70 28.02 13.64
CA ARG A 212 19.65 29.12 13.63
C ARG A 212 21.06 28.58 13.61
N ARG A 213 21.86 29.04 12.65
CA ARG A 213 23.25 28.61 12.47
C ARG A 213 24.10 28.82 13.73
N GLU A 214 23.89 29.91 14.45
CA GLU A 214 24.59 30.22 15.68
C GLU A 214 24.30 29.24 16.85
N ASN A 215 23.22 28.48 16.76
CA ASN A 215 22.87 27.48 17.73
C ASN A 215 23.39 26.06 17.34
N ILE A 216 24.13 25.94 16.26
CA ILE A 216 24.66 24.68 15.76
C ILE A 216 26.15 24.58 16.05
N LEU A 217 26.57 23.48 16.70
CA LEU A 217 27.97 23.12 16.89
C LEU A 217 28.27 21.86 16.08
N MET A 218 29.14 22.00 15.08
CA MET A 218 29.59 20.87 14.24
C MET A 218 30.98 20.39 14.68
N LEU A 219 31.16 19.10 14.77
CA LEU A 219 32.42 18.45 15.15
C LEU A 219 32.91 17.49 14.07
N ASP A 220 34.21 17.42 13.92
CA ASP A 220 34.89 16.36 13.18
C ASP A 220 35.86 15.59 14.09
N SER A 221 36.73 14.75 13.51
CA SER A 221 37.70 13.94 14.29
C SER A 221 38.72 14.76 15.10
N LYS A 222 38.78 16.08 14.87
CA LYS A 222 39.66 17.01 15.61
C LYS A 222 38.90 17.85 16.64
N GLY A 223 37.62 17.61 16.86
CA GLY A 223 36.74 18.34 17.78
C GLY A 223 35.88 19.39 17.08
N VAL A 224 35.43 20.38 17.84
CA VAL A 224 34.55 21.45 17.34
C VAL A 224 35.23 22.21 16.18
N ILE A 225 34.48 22.45 15.12
CA ILE A 225 34.97 23.19 13.96
C ILE A 225 34.88 24.69 14.25
N THR A 226 36.04 25.33 14.43
CA THR A 226 36.15 26.77 14.72
C THR A 226 36.63 27.53 13.49
N SER A 227 36.24 28.81 13.37
CA SER A 227 36.51 29.66 12.20
C SER A 227 38.00 29.99 11.95
N ASP A 228 38.82 29.86 13.00
CA ASP A 228 40.30 30.08 12.90
C ASP A 228 41.07 28.81 12.53
N ARG A 229 40.39 27.68 12.36
CA ARG A 229 41.02 26.40 12.05
C ARG A 229 41.49 26.36 10.59
N PRO A 230 42.78 26.07 10.33
CA PRO A 230 43.30 26.05 8.97
C PRO A 230 42.82 24.81 8.21
N GLY A 231 42.70 24.96 6.85
CA GLY A 231 42.42 23.85 5.94
C GLY A 231 40.99 23.35 5.95
N LEU A 232 40.05 24.16 6.38
CA LEU A 232 38.63 23.85 6.25
C LEU A 232 38.16 23.96 4.79
N THR A 233 37.32 23.03 4.35
CA THR A 233 36.59 23.20 3.08
C THR A 233 35.52 24.30 3.22
N GLU A 234 35.00 24.80 2.10
CA GLU A 234 33.94 25.81 2.08
C GLU A 234 32.70 25.34 2.89
N GLU A 235 32.31 24.08 2.72
CA GLU A 235 31.15 23.49 3.41
C GLU A 235 31.37 23.45 4.92
N LYS A 236 32.56 23.10 5.39
CA LYS A 236 32.89 23.10 6.81
C LYS A 236 33.00 24.52 7.38
N MET A 237 33.57 25.46 6.60
CA MET A 237 33.66 26.84 6.99
C MET A 237 32.27 27.48 7.19
N PHE A 238 31.29 27.08 6.40
CA PHE A 238 29.90 27.53 6.58
C PHE A 238 29.34 27.24 7.98
N PHE A 239 29.74 26.14 8.61
CA PHE A 239 29.29 25.74 9.98
C PHE A 239 30.34 26.00 11.05
N ALA A 240 31.46 26.62 10.74
CA ALA A 240 32.48 26.97 11.72
C ALA A 240 31.93 27.98 12.75
N THR A 241 32.25 27.78 14.01
CA THR A 241 31.85 28.67 15.11
C THR A 241 32.99 29.55 15.59
N ASP A 242 32.66 30.73 16.12
CA ASP A 242 33.61 31.63 16.79
C ASP A 242 33.77 31.30 18.29
N ARG A 243 33.05 30.34 18.84
CA ARG A 243 33.21 29.91 20.22
C ARG A 243 34.56 29.25 20.44
N ARG A 244 35.25 29.68 21.54
CA ARG A 244 36.58 29.17 21.91
C ARG A 244 36.56 28.46 23.26
N ASP A 245 35.39 28.36 23.87
CA ASP A 245 35.14 27.74 25.16
C ASP A 245 34.69 26.27 25.06
N VAL A 246 34.52 25.75 23.83
CA VAL A 246 34.03 24.39 23.55
C VAL A 246 34.92 23.72 22.49
N HIS A 247 35.51 22.60 22.84
CA HIS A 247 36.47 21.87 21.97
C HIS A 247 36.06 20.44 21.69
N THR A 248 35.43 19.79 22.67
CA THR A 248 35.12 18.33 22.62
C THR A 248 33.62 18.08 22.50
N LEU A 249 33.26 16.83 22.14
CA LEU A 249 31.85 16.40 22.13
C LEU A 249 31.24 16.52 23.55
N GLU A 250 31.97 16.11 24.57
CA GLU A 250 31.51 16.15 25.96
C GLU A 250 31.16 17.59 26.42
N GLU A 251 31.93 18.58 25.98
CA GLU A 251 31.65 19.98 26.27
C GLU A 251 30.48 20.50 25.44
N ALA A 252 30.43 20.17 24.17
CA ALA A 252 29.41 20.64 23.23
C ALA A 252 28.00 20.14 23.57
N ILE A 253 27.89 18.89 24.05
CA ILE A 253 26.60 18.23 24.27
C ILE A 253 25.87 18.75 25.51
N LYS A 254 26.56 19.39 26.45
CA LYS A 254 25.96 19.92 27.70
C LYS A 254 24.87 20.95 27.39
N GLY A 255 23.65 20.63 27.81
CA GLY A 255 22.47 21.47 27.61
C GLY A 255 22.07 21.58 26.12
N ALA A 256 22.52 20.67 25.25
CA ALA A 256 22.05 20.56 23.87
C ALA A 256 20.65 19.91 23.83
N ASP A 257 19.83 20.42 22.94
CA ASP A 257 18.47 19.87 22.71
C ASP A 257 18.50 18.71 21.71
N VAL A 258 19.36 18.77 20.72
CA VAL A 258 19.44 17.82 19.60
C VAL A 258 20.87 17.35 19.43
N PHE A 259 21.06 16.05 19.34
CA PHE A 259 22.28 15.40 18.89
C PHE A 259 22.04 14.72 17.54
N LEU A 260 22.85 15.05 16.56
CA LEU A 260 22.89 14.37 15.26
C LEU A 260 24.25 13.67 15.10
N GLY A 261 24.25 12.35 15.18
CA GLY A 261 25.43 11.51 15.00
C GLY A 261 25.51 10.96 13.60
N LEU A 262 26.57 11.30 12.88
CA LEU A 262 26.91 10.84 11.52
C LEU A 262 28.43 10.60 11.41
N SER A 263 28.98 9.85 12.37
CA SER A 263 30.42 9.68 12.52
C SER A 263 30.81 8.21 12.70
N ARG A 264 31.06 7.79 13.93
CA ARG A 264 31.43 6.42 14.28
C ARG A 264 30.70 5.93 15.51
N GLY A 265 30.60 4.62 15.66
CA GLY A 265 29.92 4.00 16.79
C GLY A 265 30.56 4.27 18.15
N ASN A 266 29.72 4.24 19.21
CA ASN A 266 30.10 4.28 20.62
C ASN A 266 30.88 5.54 21.06
N VAL A 267 30.55 6.70 20.49
CA VAL A 267 31.19 7.99 20.87
C VAL A 267 30.33 8.83 21.80
N LEU A 268 29.04 8.54 21.95
CA LEU A 268 28.12 9.23 22.84
C LEU A 268 27.86 8.33 24.07
N SER A 269 28.28 8.80 25.26
CA SER A 269 28.10 8.07 26.51
C SER A 269 26.74 8.36 27.16
N GLN A 270 26.30 7.49 28.07
CA GLN A 270 25.09 7.73 28.87
C GLN A 270 25.18 9.03 29.69
N ASP A 271 26.34 9.37 30.24
CA ASP A 271 26.54 10.61 30.98
C ASP A 271 26.41 11.85 30.09
N MET A 272 26.89 11.78 28.85
CA MET A 272 26.70 12.83 27.88
C MET A 272 25.20 13.02 27.58
N VAL A 273 24.42 11.94 27.39
CA VAL A 273 22.96 12.04 27.21
C VAL A 273 22.26 12.64 28.44
N ARG A 274 22.69 12.25 29.65
CA ARG A 274 22.15 12.85 30.92
C ARG A 274 22.41 14.34 31.00
N SER A 275 23.50 14.85 30.43
CA SER A 275 23.88 16.26 30.45
C SER A 275 23.13 17.13 29.42
N MET A 276 22.37 16.54 28.53
CA MET A 276 21.55 17.27 27.55
C MET A 276 20.35 17.99 28.21
N ALA A 277 19.70 18.86 27.48
CA ALA A 277 18.48 19.52 27.89
C ALA A 277 17.32 18.54 28.14
N ASP A 278 16.23 19.00 28.73
CA ASP A 278 15.02 18.19 28.94
C ASP A 278 14.44 17.74 27.60
N MET A 279 13.83 16.56 27.58
CA MET A 279 13.30 15.94 26.35
C MET A 279 14.32 15.99 25.20
N PRO A 280 15.54 15.42 25.35
CA PRO A 280 16.57 15.52 24.33
C PRO A 280 16.24 14.62 23.13
N ILE A 281 16.58 15.11 21.95
CA ILE A 281 16.42 14.40 20.68
C ILE A 281 17.79 13.84 20.29
N VAL A 282 17.88 12.52 20.16
CA VAL A 282 19.15 11.83 19.86
C VAL A 282 19.00 11.02 18.57
N PHE A 283 19.60 11.48 17.49
CA PHE A 283 19.70 10.77 16.22
C PHE A 283 21.08 10.16 16.08
N ALA A 284 21.20 8.86 16.38
CA ALA A 284 22.46 8.11 16.31
C ALA A 284 22.45 7.25 15.04
N LEU A 285 23.02 7.80 13.95
CA LEU A 285 22.83 7.29 12.58
C LEU A 285 24.08 6.61 12.01
N ALA A 286 25.17 6.49 12.76
CA ALA A 286 26.37 5.75 12.30
C ALA A 286 26.05 4.27 12.03
N ASN A 287 26.58 3.76 10.92
CA ASN A 287 26.45 2.37 10.50
C ASN A 287 27.83 1.68 10.47
N PRO A 288 27.90 0.38 10.86
CA PRO A 288 26.83 -0.50 11.36
C PRO A 288 26.51 -0.31 12.86
N THR A 289 27.36 0.39 13.60
CA THR A 289 27.22 0.63 15.06
C THR A 289 26.87 2.10 15.28
N PRO A 290 25.73 2.41 15.96
CA PRO A 290 25.34 3.78 16.23
C PRO A 290 26.27 4.44 17.29
N GLU A 291 26.26 5.76 17.39
CA GLU A 291 27.04 6.55 18.35
C GLU A 291 26.73 6.18 19.80
N ILE A 292 25.50 5.78 20.08
CA ILE A 292 25.03 5.15 21.33
C ILE A 292 23.97 4.11 20.95
N SER A 293 23.91 2.98 21.67
CA SER A 293 22.85 2.02 21.46
C SER A 293 21.49 2.59 21.91
N TYR A 294 20.39 2.11 21.31
CA TYR A 294 19.05 2.50 21.72
C TYR A 294 18.83 2.20 23.21
N ASP A 295 19.22 1.01 23.66
CA ASP A 295 19.01 0.57 25.05
C ASP A 295 19.81 1.42 26.04
N ASP A 296 21.06 1.79 25.71
CA ASP A 296 21.87 2.67 26.55
C ASP A 296 21.32 4.10 26.62
N ALA A 297 20.82 4.63 25.50
CA ALA A 297 20.19 5.95 25.47
C ALA A 297 18.93 5.97 26.35
N MET A 298 18.05 4.99 26.21
CA MET A 298 16.83 4.88 27.01
C MET A 298 17.12 4.59 28.49
N ALA A 299 18.19 3.84 28.80
CA ALA A 299 18.64 3.60 30.15
C ALA A 299 19.25 4.85 30.81
N SER A 300 19.77 5.78 30.03
CA SER A 300 20.37 7.03 30.56
C SER A 300 19.32 7.96 31.16
N ARG A 301 18.15 8.10 30.52
CA ARG A 301 17.01 8.90 30.98
C ARG A 301 15.74 8.55 30.18
N PRO A 302 14.54 8.55 30.80
CA PRO A 302 13.30 8.05 30.20
C PRO A 302 12.66 9.00 29.19
N ASP A 303 13.06 10.26 29.14
CA ASP A 303 12.49 11.30 28.27
C ASP A 303 13.26 11.51 26.95
N VAL A 304 14.20 10.61 26.62
CA VAL A 304 14.95 10.66 25.35
C VAL A 304 14.05 10.33 24.16
N LEU A 305 14.05 11.19 23.15
CA LEU A 305 13.47 10.92 21.83
C LEU A 305 14.56 10.36 20.92
N MET A 306 14.56 9.04 20.73
CA MET A 306 15.64 8.33 20.05
C MET A 306 15.24 7.90 18.64
N ALA A 307 16.13 8.12 17.67
CA ALA A 307 16.09 7.52 16.35
C ALA A 307 17.44 6.93 15.95
N THR A 308 17.41 5.86 15.16
CA THR A 308 18.60 5.19 14.62
C THR A 308 18.42 4.81 13.15
N GLY A 309 19.51 4.45 12.46
CA GLY A 309 19.45 3.85 11.12
C GLY A 309 18.96 2.38 11.11
N ARG A 310 18.85 1.73 12.27
CA ARG A 310 18.53 0.30 12.40
C ARG A 310 17.02 0.04 12.32
N SER A 311 16.65 -1.04 11.63
CA SER A 311 15.25 -1.46 11.46
C SER A 311 14.64 -2.17 12.68
N ASP A 312 15.46 -2.60 13.62
CA ASP A 312 15.06 -3.34 14.83
C ASP A 312 14.67 -2.45 16.01
N TYR A 313 14.77 -1.12 15.85
CA TYR A 313 14.39 -0.14 16.86
C TYR A 313 13.27 0.80 16.38
N PRO A 314 12.56 1.49 17.30
CA PRO A 314 11.62 2.55 16.97
C PRO A 314 12.29 3.70 16.18
N ASN A 315 11.48 4.43 15.40
CA ASN A 315 11.91 5.64 14.68
C ASN A 315 13.15 5.41 13.78
N GLN A 316 13.07 4.46 12.86
CA GLN A 316 14.15 4.21 11.92
C GLN A 316 14.29 5.37 10.93
N ILE A 317 15.45 6.01 10.89
CA ILE A 317 15.86 6.94 9.84
C ILE A 317 16.48 6.14 8.71
N ASN A 318 15.73 5.94 7.63
CA ASN A 318 16.13 5.13 6.48
C ASN A 318 15.75 5.87 5.19
N ASN A 319 16.73 6.04 4.29
CA ASN A 319 16.56 6.76 3.03
C ASN A 319 15.45 6.20 2.14
N VAL A 320 15.11 4.91 2.29
CA VAL A 320 14.03 4.25 1.54
C VAL A 320 12.65 4.89 1.74
N ILE A 321 12.44 5.60 2.83
CA ILE A 321 11.21 6.37 3.10
C ILE A 321 11.09 7.59 2.17
N GLY A 322 12.17 8.01 1.53
CA GLY A 322 12.24 9.24 0.72
C GLY A 322 12.56 9.02 -0.76
N PHE A 323 13.76 8.50 -1.07
CA PHE A 323 14.30 8.56 -2.43
C PHE A 323 13.39 7.94 -3.51
N PRO A 324 12.71 6.79 -3.29
CA PRO A 324 11.91 6.20 -4.36
C PRO A 324 10.75 7.12 -4.78
N TYR A 325 10.13 7.72 -3.80
CA TYR A 325 8.95 8.57 -4.00
C TYR A 325 9.31 9.96 -4.52
N ILE A 326 10.50 10.49 -4.16
CA ILE A 326 11.04 11.72 -4.69
C ILE A 326 11.32 11.56 -6.18
N PHE A 327 11.99 10.47 -6.58
CA PHE A 327 12.19 10.16 -7.99
C PHE A 327 10.88 9.91 -8.72
N ARG A 328 9.89 9.27 -8.09
CA ARG A 328 8.58 9.04 -8.71
C ARG A 328 7.90 10.37 -9.06
N GLY A 329 7.81 11.30 -8.11
CA GLY A 329 7.24 12.63 -8.38
C GLY A 329 8.02 13.42 -9.44
N ALA A 330 9.35 13.34 -9.44
CA ALA A 330 10.20 13.99 -10.44
C ALA A 330 10.05 13.38 -11.85
N LEU A 331 10.00 12.04 -11.96
CA LEU A 331 9.84 11.35 -13.24
C LEU A 331 8.45 11.60 -13.85
N ASP A 332 7.38 11.54 -13.06
CA ASP A 332 6.01 11.70 -13.55
C ASP A 332 5.72 13.10 -14.07
N THR A 333 6.40 14.10 -13.53
CA THR A 333 6.39 15.49 -14.03
C THR A 333 7.45 15.77 -15.07
N GLN A 334 8.30 14.78 -15.42
CA GLN A 334 9.47 14.94 -16.28
C GLN A 334 10.31 16.15 -15.85
N ALA A 335 10.55 16.26 -14.53
CA ALA A 335 11.28 17.37 -13.96
C ALA A 335 12.71 17.47 -14.53
N THR A 336 13.23 18.68 -14.66
CA THR A 336 14.62 18.93 -15.11
C THR A 336 15.62 18.79 -13.96
N ALA A 337 15.16 18.89 -12.71
CA ALA A 337 15.99 18.80 -11.52
C ALA A 337 15.18 18.31 -10.32
N ILE A 338 15.85 17.80 -9.28
CA ILE A 338 15.34 17.73 -7.92
C ILE A 338 15.93 18.90 -7.15
N ASN A 339 15.11 19.94 -6.93
CA ASN A 339 15.51 21.19 -6.27
C ASN A 339 15.22 21.21 -4.76
N GLU A 340 15.53 22.32 -4.07
CA GLU A 340 15.34 22.43 -2.62
C GLU A 340 13.85 22.42 -2.24
N GLU A 341 12.99 23.05 -3.05
CA GLU A 341 11.54 23.07 -2.83
C GLU A 341 10.94 21.67 -2.85
N MET A 342 11.36 20.81 -3.77
CA MET A 342 10.94 19.42 -3.86
C MET A 342 11.42 18.60 -2.64
N LYS A 343 12.65 18.85 -2.18
CA LYS A 343 13.18 18.18 -0.95
C LYS A 343 12.42 18.61 0.29
N LEU A 344 12.15 19.88 0.46
CA LEU A 344 11.34 20.40 1.59
C LEU A 344 9.90 19.87 1.54
N ALA A 345 9.29 19.79 0.35
CA ALA A 345 7.98 19.19 0.17
C ALA A 345 7.95 17.72 0.62
N ALA A 346 8.99 16.95 0.29
CA ALA A 346 9.14 15.57 0.76
C ALA A 346 9.27 15.49 2.30
N VAL A 347 10.07 16.37 2.90
CA VAL A 347 10.23 16.46 4.37
C VAL A 347 8.88 16.66 5.05
N HIS A 348 8.11 17.64 4.62
CA HIS A 348 6.80 17.94 5.21
C HIS A 348 5.80 16.80 4.98
N ALA A 349 5.75 16.22 3.78
CA ALA A 349 4.85 15.10 3.49
C ALA A 349 5.14 13.87 4.37
N ILE A 350 6.42 13.54 4.58
CA ILE A 350 6.82 12.43 5.46
C ILE A 350 6.48 12.75 6.94
N ALA A 351 6.75 13.98 7.39
CA ALA A 351 6.45 14.39 8.75
C ALA A 351 4.94 14.36 9.03
N ASP A 352 4.12 14.86 8.12
CA ASP A 352 2.66 14.90 8.28
C ASP A 352 2.03 13.51 8.20
N LEU A 353 2.59 12.60 7.40
CA LEU A 353 2.11 11.22 7.30
C LEU A 353 2.22 10.47 8.65
N ALA A 354 3.28 10.69 9.43
CA ALA A 354 3.45 10.07 10.74
C ALA A 354 2.36 10.45 11.75
N LYS A 355 1.70 11.60 11.56
CA LYS A 355 0.63 12.12 12.44
C LYS A 355 -0.75 11.53 12.13
N GLN A 356 -0.89 10.87 10.98
CA GLN A 356 -2.15 10.25 10.56
C GLN A 356 -2.30 8.84 11.15
N PRO A 357 -3.54 8.33 11.32
CA PRO A 357 -3.76 6.95 11.74
C PRO A 357 -2.98 5.96 10.86
N VAL A 358 -2.28 5.03 11.49
CA VAL A 358 -1.41 4.08 10.78
C VAL A 358 -2.23 2.90 10.26
N PRO A 359 -2.13 2.53 8.96
CA PRO A 359 -2.86 1.39 8.41
C PRO A 359 -2.48 0.08 9.09
N ASP A 360 -3.45 -0.83 9.23
CA ASP A 360 -3.25 -2.10 9.93
C ASP A 360 -2.18 -2.99 9.29
N VAL A 361 -2.03 -2.94 7.96
CA VAL A 361 -0.97 -3.64 7.24
C VAL A 361 0.45 -3.26 7.74
N VAL A 362 0.63 -2.03 8.22
CA VAL A 362 1.90 -1.58 8.82
C VAL A 362 2.05 -2.17 10.21
N ASN A 363 0.98 -2.15 11.02
CA ASN A 363 0.97 -2.72 12.37
C ASN A 363 1.27 -4.23 12.34
N GLU A 364 0.66 -4.95 11.42
CA GLU A 364 0.87 -6.39 11.20
C GLU A 364 2.32 -6.70 10.79
N ALA A 365 2.88 -5.92 9.86
CA ALA A 365 4.25 -6.11 9.38
C ALA A 365 5.31 -5.99 10.48
N TYR A 366 5.01 -5.23 11.55
CA TYR A 366 5.89 -5.06 12.69
C TYR A 366 5.44 -5.82 13.95
N HIS A 367 4.37 -6.61 13.86
CA HIS A 367 3.80 -7.39 14.98
C HIS A 367 3.45 -6.52 16.21
N VAL A 368 2.87 -5.36 15.98
CA VAL A 368 2.38 -4.45 17.01
C VAL A 368 0.87 -4.29 16.90
N ASN A 369 0.21 -3.93 18.00
CA ASN A 369 -1.24 -3.75 18.00
C ASN A 369 -1.67 -2.46 17.32
N ASN A 370 -0.94 -1.37 17.54
CA ASN A 370 -1.16 -0.08 16.90
C ASN A 370 0.08 0.82 17.07
N PHE A 371 0.48 1.49 15.97
CA PHE A 371 1.39 2.62 16.04
C PHE A 371 0.59 3.90 16.19
N SER A 372 0.99 4.78 17.10
CA SER A 372 0.44 6.11 17.23
C SER A 372 1.54 7.16 17.34
N PHE A 373 1.26 8.37 16.85
CA PHE A 373 2.21 9.48 16.87
C PHE A 373 2.68 9.79 18.29
N GLY A 374 3.99 9.83 18.51
CA GLY A 374 4.58 10.06 19.83
C GLY A 374 6.05 9.65 19.88
N PRO A 375 6.62 9.48 21.11
CA PRO A 375 8.06 9.21 21.31
C PRO A 375 8.59 7.97 20.57
N SER A 376 7.76 6.95 20.40
CA SER A 376 8.14 5.69 19.72
C SER A 376 7.74 5.63 18.23
N TYR A 377 7.01 6.64 17.74
CA TYR A 377 6.59 6.72 16.35
C TYR A 377 6.43 8.18 15.90
N PHE A 378 7.51 8.80 15.45
CA PHE A 378 7.52 10.13 14.86
C PHE A 378 8.07 10.13 13.41
N ILE A 379 8.34 8.94 12.85
CA ILE A 379 8.69 8.70 11.46
C ILE A 379 7.86 7.53 10.94
N PRO A 380 7.28 7.60 9.71
CA PRO A 380 6.58 6.49 9.10
C PRO A 380 7.51 5.28 8.91
N LYS A 381 6.94 4.09 8.88
CA LYS A 381 7.70 2.87 8.57
C LYS A 381 7.90 2.72 7.06
N PRO A 382 9.02 2.12 6.60
CA PRO A 382 9.29 1.91 5.18
C PRO A 382 8.21 1.18 4.41
N VAL A 383 7.47 0.29 5.07
CA VAL A 383 6.38 -0.50 4.47
C VAL A 383 5.04 0.24 4.41
N ASP A 384 4.98 1.49 4.84
CA ASP A 384 3.74 2.26 4.82
C ASP A 384 3.28 2.53 3.38
N PRO A 385 2.14 1.95 2.95
CA PRO A 385 1.69 2.03 1.56
C PRO A 385 1.27 3.45 1.14
N ARG A 386 1.06 4.36 2.09
CA ARG A 386 0.67 5.74 1.83
C ARG A 386 1.83 6.62 1.39
N LEU A 387 3.09 6.19 1.61
CA LEU A 387 4.29 6.97 1.25
C LEU A 387 4.32 7.34 -0.22
N ILE A 388 3.92 6.42 -1.12
CA ILE A 388 3.96 6.68 -2.55
C ILE A 388 3.03 7.83 -2.95
N THR A 389 1.83 7.88 -2.42
CA THR A 389 0.89 8.98 -2.73
C THR A 389 1.29 10.25 -2.01
N SER A 390 1.56 10.19 -0.70
CA SER A 390 1.86 11.39 0.10
C SER A 390 3.12 12.11 -0.38
N VAL A 391 4.22 11.38 -0.57
CA VAL A 391 5.51 12.00 -0.91
C VAL A 391 5.58 12.35 -2.40
N SER A 392 5.20 11.41 -3.31
CA SER A 392 5.31 11.68 -4.75
C SER A 392 4.42 12.82 -5.20
N MET A 393 3.20 12.93 -4.65
CA MET A 393 2.30 14.05 -4.96
C MET A 393 2.84 15.39 -4.46
N ALA A 394 3.41 15.44 -3.24
CA ALA A 394 4.02 16.65 -2.70
C ALA A 394 5.21 17.11 -3.55
N VAL A 395 6.07 16.17 -3.92
CA VAL A 395 7.24 16.42 -4.78
C VAL A 395 6.82 16.90 -6.17
N ALA A 396 5.81 16.25 -6.78
CA ALA A 396 5.28 16.65 -8.09
C ALA A 396 4.67 18.06 -8.06
N LYS A 397 3.93 18.42 -7.01
CA LYS A 397 3.41 19.78 -6.82
C LYS A 397 4.53 20.80 -6.74
N ALA A 398 5.53 20.54 -5.89
CA ALA A 398 6.69 21.42 -5.74
C ALA A 398 7.49 21.56 -7.05
N ALA A 399 7.63 20.48 -7.84
CA ALA A 399 8.26 20.54 -9.15
C ALA A 399 7.52 21.47 -10.13
N MET A 400 6.19 21.44 -10.11
CA MET A 400 5.36 22.34 -10.92
C MET A 400 5.44 23.78 -10.44
N GLU A 401 5.30 24.02 -9.14
CA GLU A 401 5.32 25.35 -8.53
C GLU A 401 6.68 26.06 -8.70
N SER A 402 7.77 25.30 -8.62
CA SER A 402 9.13 25.80 -8.85
C SER A 402 9.54 25.89 -10.33
N GLY A 403 8.66 25.49 -11.25
CA GLY A 403 8.86 25.62 -12.69
C GLY A 403 9.84 24.62 -13.33
N VAL A 404 10.21 23.55 -12.62
CA VAL A 404 11.11 22.51 -13.16
C VAL A 404 10.38 21.37 -13.85
N ALA A 405 9.05 21.28 -13.72
CA ALA A 405 8.21 20.26 -14.36
C ALA A 405 7.97 20.58 -15.84
N ARG A 406 8.25 19.62 -16.74
CA ARG A 406 7.94 19.70 -18.19
C ARG A 406 6.57 19.15 -18.51
N LYS A 407 6.06 18.22 -17.69
CA LYS A 407 4.75 17.58 -17.85
C LYS A 407 3.88 17.89 -16.63
N PRO A 408 3.01 18.91 -16.67
CA PRO A 408 2.18 19.26 -15.53
C PRO A 408 1.07 18.20 -15.30
N ILE A 409 0.79 17.94 -14.03
CA ILE A 409 -0.32 17.09 -13.58
C ILE A 409 -1.52 17.98 -13.32
N THR A 410 -2.62 17.76 -14.03
CA THR A 410 -3.85 18.58 -13.94
C THR A 410 -4.93 17.92 -13.10
N ASP A 411 -4.97 16.58 -13.03
CA ASP A 411 -5.93 15.79 -12.25
C ASP A 411 -5.17 15.01 -11.16
N TRP A 412 -5.23 15.54 -9.94
CA TRP A 412 -4.53 14.99 -8.78
C TRP A 412 -5.15 13.70 -8.25
N ASP A 413 -6.48 13.52 -8.41
CA ASP A 413 -7.17 12.31 -8.00
C ASP A 413 -6.84 11.15 -8.94
N ALA A 414 -6.81 11.42 -10.25
CA ALA A 414 -6.34 10.46 -11.24
C ALA A 414 -4.87 10.07 -11.00
N TYR A 415 -4.01 11.03 -10.65
CA TYR A 415 -2.60 10.76 -10.35
C TYR A 415 -2.43 9.94 -9.07
N ALA A 416 -3.13 10.27 -7.99
CA ALA A 416 -3.11 9.47 -6.77
C ALA A 416 -3.53 8.02 -7.03
N THR A 417 -4.49 7.82 -7.91
CA THR A 417 -4.94 6.49 -8.34
C THR A 417 -3.88 5.75 -9.12
N GLN A 418 -3.28 6.40 -10.12
CA GLN A 418 -2.19 5.80 -10.89
C GLN A 418 -1.06 5.31 -9.98
N LEU A 419 -0.70 6.09 -8.95
CA LEU A 419 0.31 5.72 -7.98
C LEU A 419 -0.08 4.46 -7.16
N ARG A 420 -1.34 4.37 -6.72
CA ARG A 420 -1.85 3.18 -6.00
C ARG A 420 -1.92 1.95 -6.90
N GLU A 421 -2.41 2.10 -8.13
CA GLU A 421 -2.44 1.03 -9.13
C GLU A 421 -1.04 0.49 -9.47
N LEU A 422 -0.07 1.39 -9.59
CA LEU A 422 1.34 1.03 -9.85
C LEU A 422 1.91 0.10 -8.79
N MET A 423 1.45 0.25 -7.55
CA MET A 423 1.86 -0.58 -6.41
C MET A 423 0.95 -1.79 -6.16
N GLY A 424 -0.05 -2.01 -7.00
CA GLY A 424 -1.04 -3.06 -6.78
C GLY A 424 -1.88 -2.87 -5.51
N GLN A 425 -1.95 -1.65 -4.98
CA GLN A 425 -2.63 -1.35 -3.72
C GLN A 425 -4.14 -1.17 -3.90
N GLU A 426 -4.58 -0.79 -5.09
CA GLU A 426 -5.99 -0.54 -5.39
C GLU A 426 -6.28 -0.84 -6.86
N SER A 427 -7.35 -1.58 -7.12
CA SER A 427 -7.83 -1.77 -8.48
C SER A 427 -8.81 -0.66 -8.88
N LYS A 428 -8.96 -0.44 -10.19
CA LYS A 428 -9.97 0.49 -10.72
C LYS A 428 -11.37 0.15 -10.20
N LEU A 429 -11.67 -1.13 -10.01
CA LEU A 429 -12.95 -1.58 -9.48
C LEU A 429 -13.13 -1.15 -8.01
N THR A 430 -12.14 -1.39 -7.15
CA THR A 430 -12.21 -1.02 -5.72
C THR A 430 -12.41 0.48 -5.54
N ARG A 431 -11.73 1.30 -6.36
CA ARG A 431 -11.95 2.73 -6.36
C ARG A 431 -13.39 3.11 -6.73
N GLN A 432 -13.92 2.54 -7.81
CA GLN A 432 -15.31 2.81 -8.22
C GLN A 432 -16.31 2.42 -7.13
N LEU A 433 -16.04 1.33 -6.40
CA LEU A 433 -16.85 0.93 -5.25
C LEU A 433 -16.81 1.99 -4.14
N TYR A 434 -15.62 2.44 -3.75
CA TYR A 434 -15.47 3.43 -2.68
C TYR A 434 -16.09 4.78 -3.06
N ASP A 435 -15.85 5.28 -4.27
CA ASP A 435 -16.41 6.54 -4.75
C ASP A 435 -17.95 6.48 -4.78
N THR A 436 -18.52 5.35 -5.22
CA THR A 436 -19.96 5.14 -5.23
C THR A 436 -20.53 5.09 -3.80
N ALA A 437 -19.88 4.38 -2.88
CA ALA A 437 -20.30 4.28 -1.49
C ALA A 437 -20.23 5.65 -0.79
N ARG A 438 -19.14 6.40 -0.98
CA ARG A 438 -18.94 7.76 -0.45
C ARG A 438 -19.98 8.76 -0.94
N SER A 439 -20.49 8.59 -2.15
CA SER A 439 -21.52 9.47 -2.71
C SER A 439 -22.85 9.43 -1.95
N ASN A 440 -23.13 8.33 -1.25
CA ASN A 440 -24.35 8.14 -0.46
C ASN A 440 -24.14 7.12 0.67
N PRO A 441 -23.40 7.46 1.75
CA PRO A 441 -23.10 6.55 2.84
C PRO A 441 -24.38 6.02 3.51
N GLN A 442 -24.41 4.72 3.82
CA GLN A 442 -25.54 4.01 4.41
C GLN A 442 -25.25 3.58 5.84
N ARG A 443 -26.30 3.26 6.62
CA ARG A 443 -26.16 2.73 7.98
C ARG A 443 -25.83 1.24 7.92
N VAL A 444 -24.63 0.86 8.36
CA VAL A 444 -24.15 -0.53 8.30
C VAL A 444 -23.96 -1.07 9.71
N VAL A 445 -24.57 -2.21 9.99
CA VAL A 445 -24.42 -2.92 11.28
C VAL A 445 -23.21 -3.86 11.18
N PHE A 446 -22.28 -3.72 12.11
CA PHE A 446 -21.15 -4.60 12.32
C PHE A 446 -21.43 -5.49 13.55
N ALA A 447 -21.64 -6.78 13.32
CA ALA A 447 -22.14 -7.70 14.36
C ALA A 447 -21.15 -7.98 15.49
N GLU A 448 -19.86 -7.96 15.19
CA GLU A 448 -18.80 -8.33 16.13
C GLU A 448 -17.98 -7.12 16.59
N GLY A 449 -18.62 -6.08 17.14
CA GLY A 449 -17.96 -4.84 17.59
C GLY A 449 -16.90 -5.02 18.67
N ILE A 450 -16.89 -6.16 19.37
CA ILE A 450 -15.85 -6.53 20.34
C ILE A 450 -14.65 -7.27 19.72
N HIS A 451 -14.67 -7.51 18.40
CA HIS A 451 -13.51 -8.08 17.69
C HIS A 451 -12.58 -6.97 17.21
N PRO A 452 -11.26 -7.03 17.48
CA PRO A 452 -10.33 -5.96 17.09
C PRO A 452 -10.39 -5.61 15.61
N THR A 453 -10.37 -6.59 14.72
CA THR A 453 -10.41 -6.40 13.27
C THR A 453 -11.72 -5.75 12.81
N MET A 454 -12.89 -6.20 13.36
CA MET A 454 -14.19 -5.62 13.03
C MET A 454 -14.31 -4.17 13.49
N LEU A 455 -13.80 -3.88 14.70
CA LEU A 455 -13.80 -2.52 15.26
C LEU A 455 -12.95 -1.57 14.41
N LYS A 456 -11.73 -2.00 14.04
CA LYS A 456 -10.83 -1.23 13.16
C LYS A 456 -11.49 -0.98 11.79
N ALA A 457 -12.09 -2.01 11.19
CA ALA A 457 -12.76 -1.89 9.90
C ALA A 457 -13.95 -0.91 9.95
N ALA A 458 -14.74 -0.91 11.00
CA ALA A 458 -15.84 0.03 11.18
C ALA A 458 -15.34 1.48 11.32
N VAL A 459 -14.27 1.69 12.09
CA VAL A 459 -13.62 3.02 12.25
C VAL A 459 -13.02 3.50 10.93
N GLU A 460 -12.33 2.62 10.20
CA GLU A 460 -11.72 2.92 8.90
C GLU A 460 -12.80 3.24 7.85
N ALA A 461 -13.84 2.42 7.72
CA ALA A 461 -14.94 2.65 6.79
C ALA A 461 -15.67 3.98 7.05
N LYS A 462 -15.76 4.40 8.31
CA LYS A 462 -16.29 5.72 8.67
C LYS A 462 -15.33 6.84 8.30
N ALA A 463 -14.04 6.72 8.66
CA ALA A 463 -13.03 7.72 8.35
C ALA A 463 -12.90 7.94 6.83
N GLU A 464 -13.03 6.88 6.05
CA GLU A 464 -13.07 6.89 4.58
C GLU A 464 -14.38 7.43 4.00
N GLY A 465 -15.39 7.71 4.84
CA GLY A 465 -16.71 8.21 4.41
C GLY A 465 -17.59 7.18 3.70
N ILE A 466 -17.28 5.88 3.83
CA ILE A 466 -17.97 4.79 3.14
C ILE A 466 -19.35 4.54 3.76
N CYS A 467 -19.48 4.56 5.10
CA CYS A 467 -20.72 4.23 5.79
C CYS A 467 -20.90 4.99 7.12
N HIS A 468 -22.09 4.86 7.69
CA HIS A 468 -22.40 5.20 9.08
C HIS A 468 -22.44 3.90 9.90
N PRO A 469 -21.38 3.55 10.65
CA PRO A 469 -21.28 2.28 11.34
C PRO A 469 -22.20 2.21 12.56
N ILE A 470 -22.78 1.02 12.80
CA ILE A 470 -23.48 0.64 14.04
C ILE A 470 -22.80 -0.60 14.57
N LEU A 471 -22.18 -0.53 15.76
CA LEU A 471 -21.48 -1.64 16.37
C LEU A 471 -22.40 -2.40 17.32
N LEU A 472 -22.52 -3.71 17.15
CA LEU A 472 -23.22 -4.57 18.12
C LEU A 472 -22.24 -5.17 19.13
N GLY A 473 -22.50 -4.97 20.41
CA GLY A 473 -21.69 -5.57 21.48
C GLY A 473 -21.88 -4.89 22.83
N ASN A 474 -21.11 -5.35 23.80
CA ASN A 474 -21.06 -4.70 25.11
C ASN A 474 -20.30 -3.38 24.98
N ASP A 475 -20.95 -2.27 25.31
CA ASP A 475 -20.46 -0.91 25.19
C ASP A 475 -19.14 -0.70 25.96
N GLU A 476 -19.08 -1.10 27.24
CA GLU A 476 -17.84 -0.98 28.04
C GLU A 476 -16.65 -1.74 27.45
N ARG A 477 -16.91 -2.93 26.85
CA ARG A 477 -15.86 -3.72 26.21
C ARG A 477 -15.40 -3.10 24.90
N ILE A 478 -16.31 -2.54 24.09
CA ILE A 478 -15.99 -1.84 22.86
C ILE A 478 -15.17 -0.58 23.17
N GLU A 479 -15.61 0.23 24.14
CA GLU A 479 -14.90 1.45 24.56
C GLU A 479 -13.49 1.14 25.10
N LYS A 480 -13.37 0.09 25.95
CA LYS A 480 -12.08 -0.38 26.44
C LYS A 480 -11.17 -0.83 25.31
N LEU A 481 -11.67 -1.63 24.38
CA LEU A 481 -10.91 -2.11 23.20
C LEU A 481 -10.49 -0.95 22.32
N ALA A 482 -11.39 0.00 22.05
CA ALA A 482 -11.07 1.19 21.27
C ALA A 482 -9.96 2.01 21.92
N LYS A 483 -9.98 2.18 23.24
CA LYS A 483 -8.93 2.85 23.99
C LYS A 483 -7.60 2.10 23.93
N GLU A 484 -7.61 0.77 24.05
CA GLU A 484 -6.42 -0.09 23.91
C GLU A 484 -5.80 -0.02 22.52
N LEU A 485 -6.63 0.21 21.49
CA LEU A 485 -6.23 0.32 20.09
C LEU A 485 -6.05 1.77 19.60
N ASP A 486 -6.21 2.75 20.49
CA ASP A 486 -6.16 4.19 20.17
C ASP A 486 -7.08 4.60 19.03
N LEU A 487 -8.32 4.08 19.03
CA LEU A 487 -9.33 4.34 18.01
C LEU A 487 -10.38 5.32 18.51
N SER A 488 -10.80 6.26 17.67
CA SER A 488 -11.90 7.18 17.95
C SER A 488 -13.25 6.54 17.61
N LEU A 489 -14.15 6.51 18.58
CA LEU A 489 -15.54 6.09 18.42
C LEU A 489 -16.50 7.26 18.15
N GLU A 490 -15.99 8.47 17.94
CA GLU A 490 -16.81 9.65 17.70
C GLU A 490 -17.78 9.44 16.53
N GLY A 491 -19.09 9.62 16.78
CA GLY A 491 -20.16 9.44 15.81
C GLY A 491 -20.34 7.99 15.30
N ILE A 492 -19.92 6.99 16.05
CA ILE A 492 -20.24 5.57 15.85
C ILE A 492 -21.30 5.17 16.88
N GLU A 493 -22.42 4.63 16.42
CA GLU A 493 -23.48 4.15 17.29
C GLU A 493 -23.08 2.77 17.84
N ILE A 494 -23.25 2.58 19.18
CA ILE A 494 -23.02 1.30 19.85
C ILE A 494 -24.33 0.79 20.44
N ILE A 495 -24.70 -0.44 20.10
CA ILE A 495 -25.91 -1.08 20.60
C ILE A 495 -25.54 -2.36 21.36
N ASN A 496 -25.78 -2.32 22.66
CA ASN A 496 -25.68 -3.49 23.51
C ASN A 496 -27.06 -4.20 23.55
N LEU A 497 -27.21 -5.16 22.66
CA LEU A 497 -28.48 -5.88 22.49
C LEU A 497 -28.97 -6.62 23.76
N ARG A 498 -28.13 -6.75 24.79
CA ARG A 498 -28.49 -7.37 26.08
C ARG A 498 -28.92 -6.35 27.15
N HIS A 499 -28.75 -5.06 26.88
CA HIS A 499 -29.15 -4.02 27.81
C HIS A 499 -30.68 -3.90 27.90
N ASP A 500 -31.19 -3.51 29.07
CA ASP A 500 -32.63 -3.39 29.30
C ASP A 500 -33.30 -2.35 28.40
N ARG A 501 -32.58 -1.30 28.04
CA ARG A 501 -33.07 -0.29 27.07
C ARG A 501 -33.48 -0.86 25.71
N GLU A 502 -32.96 -2.03 25.33
CA GLU A 502 -33.28 -2.73 24.09
C GLU A 502 -34.42 -3.75 24.24
N ALA A 503 -35.04 -3.86 25.41
CA ALA A 503 -36.08 -4.87 25.68
C ALA A 503 -37.28 -4.73 24.75
N GLU A 504 -37.80 -3.52 24.56
CA GLU A 504 -38.93 -3.23 23.65
C GLU A 504 -38.58 -3.54 22.19
N ARG A 505 -37.33 -3.23 21.78
CA ARG A 505 -36.84 -3.52 20.44
C ARG A 505 -36.73 -5.03 20.21
N ARG A 506 -36.19 -5.79 21.17
CA ARG A 506 -36.12 -7.26 21.12
C ARG A 506 -37.50 -7.85 21.01
N GLU A 507 -38.46 -7.41 21.84
CA GLU A 507 -39.84 -7.90 21.80
C GLU A 507 -40.53 -7.65 20.45
N ARG A 508 -40.38 -6.43 19.91
CA ARG A 508 -40.90 -6.08 18.58
C ARG A 508 -40.28 -6.95 17.48
N TYR A 509 -38.99 -7.16 17.49
CA TYR A 509 -38.30 -8.02 16.51
C TYR A 509 -38.75 -9.49 16.66
N ALA A 510 -38.89 -9.99 17.90
CA ALA A 510 -39.38 -11.31 18.16
C ALA A 510 -40.81 -11.55 17.61
N ARG A 511 -41.73 -10.57 17.76
CA ARG A 511 -43.08 -10.63 17.18
C ARG A 511 -43.04 -10.72 15.66
N ILE A 512 -42.25 -9.83 15.00
CA ILE A 512 -42.10 -9.83 13.54
C ILE A 512 -41.51 -11.17 13.04
N LEU A 513 -40.49 -11.69 13.70
CA LEU A 513 -39.88 -12.97 13.32
C LEU A 513 -40.87 -14.14 13.53
N THR A 514 -41.65 -14.12 14.61
CA THR A 514 -42.67 -15.14 14.88
C THR A 514 -43.75 -15.15 13.80
N GLU A 515 -44.26 -13.97 13.42
CA GLU A 515 -45.25 -13.83 12.34
C GLU A 515 -44.68 -14.32 11.00
N LYS A 516 -43.47 -13.91 10.66
CA LYS A 516 -42.78 -14.27 9.41
C LYS A 516 -42.56 -15.81 9.32
N ARG A 517 -42.33 -16.46 10.45
CA ARG A 517 -41.99 -17.90 10.55
C ARG A 517 -43.11 -18.76 11.14
N ALA A 518 -44.32 -18.24 11.32
CA ALA A 518 -45.43 -18.95 11.96
C ALA A 518 -45.73 -20.28 11.30
N ARG A 519 -45.73 -20.35 9.96
CA ARG A 519 -46.00 -21.59 9.20
C ARG A 519 -44.85 -22.60 9.24
N GLN A 520 -43.69 -22.22 9.78
CA GLN A 520 -42.52 -23.08 10.02
C GLN A 520 -42.41 -23.47 11.51
N GLY A 521 -43.45 -23.20 12.29
CA GLY A 521 -43.54 -23.60 13.69
C GLY A 521 -42.86 -22.68 14.69
N ALA A 522 -42.49 -21.44 14.29
CA ALA A 522 -41.89 -20.51 15.23
C ALA A 522 -42.91 -20.08 16.31
N ASN A 523 -42.43 -20.00 17.55
CA ASN A 523 -43.17 -19.43 18.65
C ASN A 523 -42.48 -18.18 19.19
N PHE A 524 -43.23 -17.36 19.94
CA PHE A 524 -42.72 -16.08 20.44
C PHE A 524 -41.55 -16.23 21.40
N GLN A 525 -41.56 -17.24 22.28
CA GLN A 525 -40.49 -17.43 23.26
C GLN A 525 -39.16 -17.73 22.57
N GLU A 526 -39.14 -18.69 21.63
CA GLU A 526 -37.95 -18.99 20.86
C GLU A 526 -37.45 -17.79 20.04
N SER A 527 -38.39 -17.05 19.42
CA SER A 527 -38.03 -15.85 18.65
C SER A 527 -37.43 -14.76 19.54
N ASN A 528 -37.96 -14.60 20.77
CA ASN A 528 -37.40 -13.64 21.73
C ASN A 528 -36.03 -14.05 22.24
N ASP A 529 -35.80 -15.34 22.50
CA ASP A 529 -34.50 -15.84 22.92
C ASP A 529 -33.44 -15.64 21.82
N LYS A 530 -33.82 -15.81 20.54
CA LYS A 530 -32.96 -15.54 19.38
C LYS A 530 -32.54 -14.04 19.30
N MET A 531 -33.32 -13.11 19.83
CA MET A 531 -32.95 -11.68 19.81
C MET A 531 -31.77 -11.32 20.71
N PHE A 532 -31.34 -12.26 21.58
CA PHE A 532 -30.07 -12.12 22.32
C PHE A 532 -28.85 -12.59 21.55
N GLU A 533 -29.02 -13.08 20.31
CA GLU A 533 -27.95 -13.41 19.38
C GLU A 533 -27.76 -12.27 18.38
N ARG A 534 -26.51 -11.80 18.24
CA ARG A 534 -26.17 -10.61 17.43
C ARG A 534 -26.57 -10.73 15.96
N ASN A 535 -26.48 -11.93 15.37
CA ASN A 535 -26.84 -12.11 13.96
C ASN A 535 -28.36 -11.98 13.75
N TYR A 536 -29.18 -12.55 14.64
CA TYR A 536 -30.63 -12.35 14.58
C TYR A 536 -31.01 -10.89 14.82
N PHE A 537 -30.48 -10.27 15.87
CA PHE A 537 -30.77 -8.89 16.20
C PHE A 537 -30.36 -7.92 15.08
N GLY A 538 -29.11 -8.03 14.60
CA GLY A 538 -28.58 -7.13 13.55
C GLY A 538 -29.29 -7.32 12.20
N MET A 539 -29.61 -8.57 11.80
CA MET A 539 -30.37 -8.81 10.58
C MET A 539 -31.83 -8.31 10.72
N MET A 540 -32.42 -8.36 11.91
CA MET A 540 -33.72 -7.76 12.16
C MET A 540 -33.71 -6.23 12.06
N MET A 541 -32.61 -5.55 12.44
CA MET A 541 -32.44 -4.12 12.20
C MET A 541 -32.53 -3.78 10.71
N VAL A 542 -31.92 -4.61 9.86
CA VAL A 542 -31.99 -4.42 8.39
C VAL A 542 -33.36 -4.79 7.84
N GLU A 543 -33.98 -5.86 8.34
CA GLU A 543 -35.32 -6.29 7.93
C GLU A 543 -36.37 -5.21 8.21
N THR A 544 -36.29 -4.57 9.37
CA THR A 544 -37.21 -3.51 9.79
C THR A 544 -36.86 -2.11 9.22
N GLY A 545 -35.69 -1.97 8.58
CA GLY A 545 -35.23 -0.71 8.00
C GLY A 545 -34.60 0.27 9.00
N GLU A 546 -34.25 -0.20 10.21
CA GLU A 546 -33.50 0.57 11.19
C GLU A 546 -32.00 0.66 10.83
N ALA A 547 -31.54 -0.26 10.01
CA ALA A 547 -30.23 -0.18 9.32
C ALA A 547 -30.41 -0.55 7.84
N ASP A 548 -29.41 -0.28 7.03
CA ASP A 548 -29.48 -0.44 5.58
C ASP A 548 -28.71 -1.67 5.10
N ALA A 549 -27.66 -2.08 5.84
CA ALA A 549 -26.86 -3.26 5.55
C ALA A 549 -26.30 -3.89 6.84
N PHE A 550 -25.79 -5.13 6.72
CA PHE A 550 -25.26 -5.90 7.86
C PHE A 550 -24.00 -6.68 7.45
N ILE A 551 -22.98 -6.64 8.30
CA ILE A 551 -21.69 -7.32 8.15
C ILE A 551 -21.43 -8.21 9.37
N THR A 552 -20.99 -9.47 9.12
CA THR A 552 -20.60 -10.46 10.15
C THR A 552 -19.60 -11.46 9.58
N GLY A 553 -18.98 -12.32 10.41
CA GLY A 553 -18.20 -13.47 9.92
C GLY A 553 -17.03 -13.91 10.78
N LEU A 554 -16.49 -13.06 11.67
CA LEU A 554 -15.25 -13.34 12.38
C LEU A 554 -15.39 -14.34 13.55
N TYR A 555 -16.56 -14.41 14.18
CA TYR A 555 -16.80 -15.30 15.33
C TYR A 555 -17.78 -16.43 15.04
N THR A 556 -18.58 -16.33 13.99
CA THR A 556 -19.69 -17.24 13.76
C THR A 556 -19.37 -18.21 12.63
N LYS A 557 -19.64 -19.51 12.82
CA LYS A 557 -19.53 -20.49 11.72
C LYS A 557 -20.42 -20.07 10.57
N TYR A 558 -19.88 -20.06 9.37
CA TYR A 558 -20.55 -19.63 8.14
C TYR A 558 -21.93 -20.29 7.94
N SER A 559 -22.04 -21.61 8.24
CA SER A 559 -23.30 -22.34 8.15
C SER A 559 -24.40 -21.81 9.07
N ASN A 560 -24.05 -21.31 10.26
CA ASN A 560 -25.01 -20.72 11.18
C ASN A 560 -25.51 -19.38 10.68
N THR A 561 -24.62 -18.57 10.12
CA THR A 561 -24.98 -17.28 9.52
C THR A 561 -25.91 -17.45 8.32
N ILE A 562 -25.64 -18.43 7.45
CA ILE A 562 -26.54 -18.82 6.34
C ILE A 562 -27.93 -19.14 6.85
N LYS A 563 -28.03 -19.92 7.95
CA LYS A 563 -29.33 -20.29 8.54
C LYS A 563 -30.09 -19.05 9.00
N VAL A 564 -29.43 -18.15 9.74
CA VAL A 564 -30.06 -16.91 10.24
C VAL A 564 -30.50 -16.02 9.07
N ALA A 565 -29.67 -15.86 8.03
CA ALA A 565 -30.02 -15.07 6.86
C ALA A 565 -31.26 -15.61 6.14
N LYS A 566 -31.37 -16.95 5.99
CA LYS A 566 -32.56 -17.58 5.42
C LYS A 566 -33.81 -17.43 6.31
N GLU A 567 -33.66 -17.46 7.62
CA GLU A 567 -34.77 -17.35 8.57
C GLU A 567 -35.30 -15.90 8.68
N VAL A 568 -34.39 -14.92 8.73
CA VAL A 568 -34.74 -13.51 8.95
C VAL A 568 -35.02 -12.78 7.64
N ILE A 569 -34.09 -12.85 6.70
CA ILE A 569 -34.10 -12.06 5.46
C ILE A 569 -34.82 -12.82 4.34
N GLY A 570 -34.46 -14.07 4.11
CA GLY A 570 -34.97 -14.87 3.01
C GLY A 570 -34.26 -14.60 1.68
N VAL A 571 -34.54 -15.50 0.73
CA VAL A 571 -34.05 -15.41 -0.65
C VAL A 571 -35.07 -14.61 -1.47
N ARG A 572 -34.64 -13.87 -2.47
CA ARG A 572 -35.54 -13.16 -3.41
C ARG A 572 -36.50 -14.14 -4.09
N ASP A 573 -37.75 -13.75 -4.25
CA ASP A 573 -38.81 -14.62 -4.72
C ASP A 573 -38.57 -15.26 -6.09
N GLU A 574 -37.79 -14.57 -6.94
CA GLU A 574 -37.41 -15.05 -8.27
C GLU A 574 -36.29 -16.10 -8.30
N PHE A 575 -35.72 -16.49 -7.12
CA PHE A 575 -34.65 -17.47 -6.98
C PHE A 575 -34.99 -18.52 -5.92
N LYS A 576 -34.53 -19.75 -6.12
CA LYS A 576 -34.62 -20.84 -5.14
C LYS A 576 -33.48 -20.85 -4.14
N THR A 577 -32.38 -20.21 -4.49
CA THR A 577 -31.18 -20.14 -3.66
C THR A 577 -30.54 -18.76 -3.73
N PHE A 578 -29.59 -18.53 -2.83
CA PHE A 578 -28.60 -17.46 -2.94
C PHE A 578 -27.21 -18.05 -3.09
N GLY A 579 -26.27 -17.28 -3.60
CA GLY A 579 -24.91 -17.72 -3.84
C GLY A 579 -23.89 -16.69 -3.37
N THR A 580 -22.63 -17.01 -3.58
CA THR A 580 -21.53 -16.09 -3.30
C THR A 580 -20.64 -15.89 -4.51
N MET A 581 -20.09 -14.69 -4.61
CA MET A 581 -19.12 -14.32 -5.63
C MET A 581 -17.83 -13.83 -4.98
N HIS A 582 -16.69 -14.24 -5.54
CA HIS A 582 -15.42 -13.56 -5.34
C HIS A 582 -15.01 -12.87 -6.63
N ILE A 583 -14.51 -11.63 -6.49
CA ILE A 583 -13.91 -10.88 -7.59
C ILE A 583 -12.41 -10.98 -7.45
N VAL A 584 -11.73 -11.48 -8.48
CA VAL A 584 -10.28 -11.67 -8.51
C VAL A 584 -9.67 -10.72 -9.52
N ASN A 585 -8.91 -9.74 -9.04
CA ASN A 585 -8.12 -8.86 -9.88
C ASN A 585 -6.73 -9.44 -10.11
N SER A 586 -6.39 -9.71 -11.37
CA SER A 586 -5.10 -10.26 -11.79
C SER A 586 -4.46 -9.40 -12.88
N LYS A 587 -3.19 -9.68 -13.20
CA LYS A 587 -2.48 -9.05 -14.34
C LYS A 587 -3.19 -9.21 -15.68
N LYS A 588 -4.05 -10.25 -15.83
CA LYS A 588 -4.79 -10.54 -17.05
C LYS A 588 -6.16 -9.87 -17.09
N GLY A 589 -6.63 -9.31 -15.98
CA GLY A 589 -7.94 -8.67 -15.88
C GLY A 589 -8.71 -9.06 -14.62
N THR A 590 -9.95 -8.59 -14.55
CA THR A 590 -10.88 -8.86 -13.45
C THR A 590 -11.75 -10.08 -13.78
N TYR A 591 -11.79 -11.04 -12.87
CA TYR A 591 -12.60 -12.26 -12.99
C TYR A 591 -13.60 -12.37 -11.84
N PHE A 592 -14.81 -12.80 -12.17
CA PHE A 592 -15.94 -13.02 -11.24
C PHE A 592 -16.19 -14.52 -11.09
N LEU A 593 -16.01 -15.06 -9.90
CA LEU A 593 -16.10 -16.50 -9.60
C LEU A 593 -17.35 -16.78 -8.75
N ALA A 594 -18.25 -17.67 -9.20
CA ALA A 594 -19.50 -18.05 -8.52
C ALA A 594 -19.83 -19.56 -8.71
N ASP A 595 -20.49 -20.25 -7.79
CA ASP A 595 -20.74 -19.96 -6.39
C ASP A 595 -19.59 -20.49 -5.53
N THR A 596 -18.98 -19.63 -4.73
CA THR A 596 -17.74 -19.97 -4.02
C THR A 596 -17.92 -20.55 -2.62
N LEU A 597 -19.10 -20.36 -1.95
CA LEU A 597 -19.24 -20.71 -0.53
C LEU A 597 -20.61 -21.31 -0.09
N ILE A 598 -21.64 -21.37 -0.93
CA ILE A 598 -23.01 -21.72 -0.49
C ILE A 598 -23.47 -23.11 -0.94
N ASN A 599 -23.51 -23.34 -2.26
CA ASN A 599 -24.20 -24.49 -2.82
C ASN A 599 -23.25 -25.67 -3.03
N ARG A 600 -23.34 -26.69 -2.16
CA ARG A 600 -22.40 -27.82 -2.16
C ARG A 600 -22.51 -28.69 -3.42
N HIS A 601 -23.74 -29.08 -3.76
CA HIS A 601 -24.08 -29.97 -4.89
C HIS A 601 -25.29 -29.39 -5.62
N PRO A 602 -25.10 -28.33 -6.42
CA PRO A 602 -26.20 -27.71 -7.13
C PRO A 602 -26.75 -28.67 -8.20
N ASN A 603 -28.06 -28.75 -8.32
CA ASN A 603 -28.76 -29.36 -9.45
C ASN A 603 -28.90 -28.32 -10.58
N THR A 604 -29.50 -28.71 -11.70
CA THR A 604 -29.72 -27.86 -12.87
C THR A 604 -30.41 -26.54 -12.51
N GLU A 605 -31.48 -26.57 -11.72
CA GLU A 605 -32.23 -25.37 -11.31
C GLU A 605 -31.38 -24.40 -10.48
N ILE A 606 -30.58 -24.93 -9.55
CA ILE A 606 -29.67 -24.13 -8.72
C ILE A 606 -28.53 -23.54 -9.57
N LEU A 607 -28.01 -24.29 -10.54
CA LEU A 607 -27.00 -23.78 -11.48
C LEU A 607 -27.53 -22.63 -12.35
N ILE A 608 -28.79 -22.72 -12.80
CA ILE A 608 -29.49 -21.65 -13.50
C ILE A 608 -29.56 -20.40 -12.62
N ASP A 609 -30.00 -20.56 -11.35
CA ASP A 609 -30.06 -19.43 -10.42
C ASP A 609 -28.70 -18.81 -10.14
N ILE A 610 -27.65 -19.60 -9.95
CA ILE A 610 -26.27 -19.10 -9.75
C ILE A 610 -25.82 -18.30 -10.97
N ALA A 611 -26.05 -18.80 -12.18
CA ALA A 611 -25.67 -18.11 -13.42
C ALA A 611 -26.44 -16.77 -13.59
N ARG A 612 -27.73 -16.76 -13.26
CA ARG A 612 -28.56 -15.55 -13.28
C ARG A 612 -28.07 -14.53 -12.25
N LEU A 613 -27.82 -14.97 -11.02
CA LEU A 613 -27.28 -14.12 -9.94
C LEU A 613 -25.90 -13.57 -10.31
N ALA A 614 -25.02 -14.40 -10.87
CA ALA A 614 -23.69 -13.98 -11.32
C ALA A 614 -23.80 -12.93 -12.42
N ASN A 615 -24.64 -13.14 -13.42
CA ASN A 615 -24.86 -12.19 -14.51
C ASN A 615 -25.33 -10.83 -13.98
N HIS A 616 -26.34 -10.79 -13.10
CA HIS A 616 -26.82 -9.56 -12.50
C HIS A 616 -25.77 -8.87 -11.63
N THR A 617 -24.98 -9.64 -10.88
CA THR A 617 -23.95 -9.09 -9.99
C THR A 617 -22.80 -8.47 -10.77
N VAL A 618 -22.37 -9.09 -11.87
CA VAL A 618 -21.32 -8.54 -12.75
C VAL A 618 -21.77 -7.23 -13.38
N GLN A 619 -23.04 -7.15 -13.82
CA GLN A 619 -23.64 -5.90 -14.32
C GLN A 619 -23.74 -4.81 -13.23
N PHE A 620 -24.03 -5.19 -11.99
CA PHE A 620 -24.02 -4.30 -10.84
C PHE A 620 -22.67 -3.61 -10.65
N PHE A 621 -21.57 -4.29 -10.97
CA PHE A 621 -20.22 -3.74 -10.97
C PHE A 621 -19.83 -3.01 -12.27
N ASN A 622 -20.80 -2.65 -13.12
CA ASN A 622 -20.59 -2.00 -14.42
C ASN A 622 -19.70 -2.79 -15.40
N HIS A 623 -19.67 -4.11 -15.27
CA HIS A 623 -19.01 -4.99 -16.22
C HIS A 623 -20.04 -5.69 -17.09
N LYS A 624 -19.70 -5.89 -18.37
CA LYS A 624 -20.48 -6.77 -19.24
C LYS A 624 -20.13 -8.21 -18.93
N PRO A 625 -21.08 -9.05 -18.45
CA PRO A 625 -20.78 -10.45 -18.18
C PRO A 625 -20.54 -11.22 -19.48
N VAL A 626 -19.44 -11.97 -19.52
CA VAL A 626 -19.12 -13.00 -20.51
C VAL A 626 -18.84 -14.26 -19.71
N THR A 627 -19.84 -15.14 -19.65
CA THR A 627 -19.91 -16.21 -18.67
C THR A 627 -19.58 -17.56 -19.26
N ALA A 628 -18.61 -18.26 -18.66
CA ALA A 628 -18.36 -19.68 -18.92
C ALA A 628 -18.91 -20.52 -17.75
N MET A 629 -19.78 -21.47 -18.06
CA MET A 629 -20.18 -22.51 -17.12
C MET A 629 -19.19 -23.68 -17.18
N LEU A 630 -18.51 -23.89 -16.04
CA LEU A 630 -17.33 -24.77 -16.00
C LEU A 630 -17.68 -26.23 -15.74
N SER A 631 -16.86 -27.11 -16.28
CA SER A 631 -16.88 -28.55 -16.06
C SER A 631 -15.50 -29.15 -16.32
N TYR A 632 -15.31 -30.41 -16.01
CA TYR A 632 -14.21 -31.24 -16.52
C TYR A 632 -14.47 -31.75 -17.95
N SER A 633 -15.72 -31.67 -18.43
CA SER A 633 -16.20 -32.01 -19.75
C SER A 633 -16.23 -30.77 -20.67
N ASN A 634 -16.41 -30.97 -21.98
CA ASN A 634 -16.59 -29.90 -22.95
C ASN A 634 -17.76 -30.24 -23.90
N PHE A 635 -18.81 -29.43 -23.87
CA PHE A 635 -19.92 -29.43 -24.83
C PHE A 635 -20.50 -30.83 -25.12
N GLY A 636 -20.86 -31.59 -24.06
CA GLY A 636 -21.51 -32.89 -24.16
C GLY A 636 -20.55 -34.07 -24.32
N THR A 637 -19.25 -33.93 -24.04
CA THR A 637 -18.33 -35.09 -24.05
C THR A 637 -18.57 -36.09 -22.93
N ASP A 638 -19.25 -35.65 -21.84
CA ASP A 638 -19.84 -36.51 -20.80
C ASP A 638 -21.28 -36.06 -20.53
N THR A 639 -22.21 -36.99 -20.70
CA THR A 639 -23.65 -36.73 -20.58
C THR A 639 -24.22 -37.20 -19.23
N THR A 640 -23.37 -37.43 -18.22
CA THR A 640 -23.78 -37.94 -16.92
C THR A 640 -23.34 -37.01 -15.79
N GLY A 641 -24.04 -37.08 -14.64
CA GLY A 641 -23.67 -36.37 -13.41
C GLY A 641 -23.58 -34.85 -13.55
N SER A 642 -22.52 -34.26 -13.04
CA SER A 642 -22.34 -32.80 -13.03
C SER A 642 -22.29 -32.15 -14.41
N PRO A 643 -21.58 -32.70 -15.45
CA PRO A 643 -21.63 -32.19 -16.80
C PRO A 643 -23.04 -32.10 -17.39
N ALA A 644 -23.85 -33.12 -17.21
CA ALA A 644 -25.23 -33.14 -17.69
C ALA A 644 -26.07 -32.02 -17.08
N ALA A 645 -25.96 -31.80 -15.78
CA ALA A 645 -26.68 -30.73 -15.08
C ALA A 645 -26.25 -29.34 -15.59
N VAL A 646 -24.96 -29.13 -15.87
CA VAL A 646 -24.46 -27.87 -16.46
C VAL A 646 -24.97 -27.71 -17.89
N HIS A 647 -24.96 -28.77 -18.68
CA HIS A 647 -25.47 -28.76 -20.06
C HIS A 647 -26.95 -28.36 -20.11
N GLU A 648 -27.80 -29.02 -19.33
CA GLU A 648 -29.22 -28.69 -19.21
C GLU A 648 -29.44 -27.24 -18.77
N ALA A 649 -28.62 -26.74 -17.83
CA ALA A 649 -28.70 -25.34 -17.41
C ALA A 649 -28.35 -24.38 -18.56
N ILE A 650 -27.35 -24.68 -19.38
CA ILE A 650 -27.00 -23.88 -20.56
C ILE A 650 -28.12 -23.90 -21.60
N GLU A 651 -28.73 -25.06 -21.89
CA GLU A 651 -29.86 -25.14 -22.82
C GLU A 651 -31.02 -24.26 -22.38
N TYR A 652 -31.33 -24.28 -21.06
CA TYR A 652 -32.35 -23.40 -20.48
C TYR A 652 -31.97 -21.92 -20.67
N LEU A 653 -30.75 -21.54 -20.29
CA LEU A 653 -30.28 -20.16 -20.36
C LEU A 653 -30.21 -19.62 -21.78
N HIS A 654 -29.82 -20.43 -22.75
CA HIS A 654 -29.83 -20.07 -24.19
C HIS A 654 -31.24 -19.82 -24.74
N ARG A 655 -32.24 -20.54 -24.22
CA ARG A 655 -33.65 -20.39 -24.62
C ARG A 655 -34.29 -19.16 -24.01
N GLU A 656 -34.10 -18.96 -22.71
CA GLU A 656 -34.76 -17.88 -21.95
C GLU A 656 -34.04 -16.54 -22.04
N TYR A 657 -32.69 -16.56 -22.25
CA TYR A 657 -31.83 -15.36 -22.32
C TYR A 657 -30.91 -15.42 -23.55
N PRO A 658 -31.48 -15.43 -24.79
CA PRO A 658 -30.69 -15.59 -26.00
C PRO A 658 -29.65 -14.51 -26.25
N GLU A 659 -29.83 -13.31 -25.63
CA GLU A 659 -28.92 -12.17 -25.73
C GLU A 659 -27.73 -12.24 -24.78
N TRP A 660 -27.71 -13.19 -23.84
CA TRP A 660 -26.60 -13.29 -22.90
C TRP A 660 -25.38 -13.95 -23.54
N ASP A 661 -24.21 -13.41 -23.21
CA ASP A 661 -22.93 -14.00 -23.57
C ASP A 661 -22.56 -15.10 -22.55
N ILE A 662 -23.23 -16.24 -22.66
CA ILE A 662 -23.04 -17.39 -21.76
C ILE A 662 -22.94 -18.68 -22.59
N ASP A 663 -22.00 -19.56 -22.23
CA ASP A 663 -21.85 -20.87 -22.84
C ASP A 663 -21.13 -21.89 -21.94
N GLY A 664 -21.17 -23.16 -22.32
CA GLY A 664 -20.56 -24.32 -21.66
C GLY A 664 -21.32 -25.60 -21.99
N GLU A 665 -21.10 -26.70 -21.29
CA GLU A 665 -20.06 -26.84 -20.25
C GLU A 665 -18.67 -26.87 -20.90
N MET A 666 -17.69 -26.27 -20.25
CA MET A 666 -16.31 -26.25 -20.76
C MET A 666 -15.25 -26.27 -19.64
N GLN A 667 -14.08 -26.81 -19.96
CA GLN A 667 -12.92 -26.76 -19.08
C GLN A 667 -12.35 -25.35 -18.96
N VAL A 668 -11.76 -25.03 -17.81
CA VAL A 668 -11.14 -23.72 -17.51
C VAL A 668 -10.17 -23.26 -18.58
N LYS A 669 -9.35 -24.18 -19.16
CA LYS A 669 -8.38 -23.83 -20.21
C LYS A 669 -9.03 -23.26 -21.47
N PHE A 670 -10.26 -23.69 -21.81
CA PHE A 670 -11.00 -23.16 -22.96
C PHE A 670 -11.78 -21.89 -22.57
N ALA A 671 -12.25 -21.81 -21.34
CA ALA A 671 -12.86 -20.59 -20.82
C ALA A 671 -11.88 -19.41 -20.88
N LEU A 672 -10.65 -19.59 -20.40
CA LEU A 672 -9.64 -18.54 -20.25
C LEU A 672 -8.67 -18.39 -21.45
N ASN A 673 -8.84 -19.18 -22.50
CA ASN A 673 -8.10 -19.06 -23.75
C ASN A 673 -9.07 -19.00 -24.93
N GLY A 674 -9.56 -17.81 -25.23
CA GLY A 674 -10.56 -17.57 -26.27
C GLY A 674 -10.12 -18.08 -27.66
N LYS A 675 -8.86 -17.84 -28.02
CA LYS A 675 -8.32 -18.33 -29.31
C LYS A 675 -8.39 -19.86 -29.43
N LEU A 676 -7.94 -20.58 -28.40
CA LEU A 676 -7.99 -22.05 -28.38
C LEU A 676 -9.42 -22.57 -28.34
N ARG A 677 -10.33 -21.94 -27.62
CA ARG A 677 -11.75 -22.26 -27.57
C ARG A 677 -12.36 -22.14 -28.97
N ASP A 678 -12.17 -21.00 -29.62
CA ASP A 678 -12.80 -20.66 -30.87
C ASP A 678 -12.26 -21.53 -32.02
N GLU A 679 -10.97 -21.93 -31.98
CA GLU A 679 -10.37 -22.88 -32.91
C GLU A 679 -10.96 -24.29 -32.76
N LYS A 680 -11.13 -24.78 -31.52
CA LYS A 680 -11.58 -26.14 -31.23
C LYS A 680 -13.09 -26.31 -31.29
N PHE A 681 -13.83 -25.27 -30.89
CA PHE A 681 -15.29 -25.27 -30.76
C PHE A 681 -15.90 -24.06 -31.48
N SER A 682 -15.77 -24.00 -32.80
CA SER A 682 -16.22 -22.87 -33.65
C SER A 682 -17.72 -22.54 -33.52
N PHE A 683 -18.52 -23.44 -32.96
CA PHE A 683 -19.95 -23.27 -32.73
C PHE A 683 -20.28 -22.55 -31.41
N ASN A 684 -19.27 -22.28 -30.55
CA ASN A 684 -19.52 -21.67 -29.22
C ASN A 684 -20.07 -20.25 -29.33
N LYS A 685 -20.97 -19.87 -28.41
CA LYS A 685 -21.58 -18.52 -28.36
C LYS A 685 -20.63 -17.42 -27.90
N LEU A 686 -19.48 -17.77 -27.33
CA LEU A 686 -18.48 -16.84 -26.82
C LEU A 686 -17.38 -16.51 -27.82
N GLN A 687 -17.59 -16.85 -29.10
CA GLN A 687 -16.61 -16.65 -30.17
C GLN A 687 -16.17 -15.19 -30.28
N GLY A 688 -14.86 -14.94 -30.24
CA GLY A 688 -14.26 -13.60 -30.28
C GLY A 688 -14.44 -12.79 -28.99
N LYS A 689 -14.90 -13.39 -27.89
CA LYS A 689 -15.14 -12.72 -26.62
C LYS A 689 -14.23 -13.27 -25.52
N GLU A 690 -13.74 -12.38 -24.66
CA GLU A 690 -12.95 -12.77 -23.50
C GLU A 690 -13.87 -13.03 -22.29
N VAL A 691 -13.74 -14.22 -21.71
CA VAL A 691 -14.52 -14.63 -20.53
C VAL A 691 -14.01 -13.88 -19.31
N ASN A 692 -14.94 -13.30 -18.55
CA ASN A 692 -14.66 -12.65 -17.28
C ASN A 692 -15.46 -13.26 -16.10
N THR A 693 -16.45 -14.10 -16.38
CA THR A 693 -17.33 -14.68 -15.33
C THR A 693 -17.27 -16.20 -15.41
N LEU A 694 -16.93 -16.83 -14.29
CA LEU A 694 -16.77 -18.27 -14.16
C LEU A 694 -17.80 -18.83 -13.18
N VAL A 695 -18.71 -19.67 -13.67
CA VAL A 695 -19.69 -20.38 -12.84
C VAL A 695 -19.23 -21.84 -12.67
N PHE A 696 -19.00 -22.24 -11.45
CA PHE A 696 -18.46 -23.55 -11.11
C PHE A 696 -19.58 -24.60 -10.90
N PRO A 697 -19.31 -25.86 -11.22
CA PRO A 697 -20.31 -26.93 -11.12
C PRO A 697 -20.64 -27.36 -9.67
N ASN A 698 -19.81 -27.00 -8.71
CA ASN A 698 -20.00 -27.30 -7.29
C ASN A 698 -19.08 -26.49 -6.39
N LEU A 699 -19.40 -26.45 -5.10
CA LEU A 699 -18.64 -25.70 -4.09
C LEU A 699 -17.17 -26.10 -4.00
N SER A 700 -16.85 -27.40 -4.08
CA SER A 700 -15.47 -27.85 -3.90
C SER A 700 -14.55 -27.30 -4.98
N SER A 701 -14.98 -27.30 -6.25
CA SER A 701 -14.19 -26.76 -7.36
C SER A 701 -14.04 -25.24 -7.28
N ALA A 702 -15.10 -24.53 -6.92
CA ALA A 702 -15.06 -23.07 -6.79
C ALA A 702 -14.18 -22.62 -5.63
N ASN A 703 -14.35 -23.23 -4.46
CA ASN A 703 -13.62 -22.88 -3.25
C ASN A 703 -12.12 -23.11 -3.42
N GLN A 704 -11.72 -24.28 -3.94
CA GLN A 704 -10.32 -24.56 -4.22
C GLN A 704 -9.74 -23.62 -5.28
N ALA A 705 -10.49 -23.29 -6.33
CA ALA A 705 -10.01 -22.42 -7.41
C ALA A 705 -9.67 -21.01 -6.90
N TYR A 706 -10.56 -20.34 -6.16
CA TYR A 706 -10.26 -18.98 -5.68
C TYR A 706 -9.13 -18.97 -4.65
N GLN A 707 -9.09 -19.96 -3.73
CA GLN A 707 -7.98 -20.06 -2.77
C GLN A 707 -6.63 -20.31 -3.45
N MET A 708 -6.59 -21.16 -4.48
CA MET A 708 -5.36 -21.37 -5.26
C MET A 708 -4.91 -20.06 -5.94
N LEU A 709 -5.82 -19.31 -6.55
CA LEU A 709 -5.50 -18.02 -7.18
C LEU A 709 -4.95 -17.01 -6.16
N GLN A 710 -5.55 -16.96 -4.97
CA GLN A 710 -5.12 -16.08 -3.88
C GLN A 710 -3.72 -16.46 -3.35
N MET A 711 -3.47 -17.74 -3.12
CA MET A 711 -2.23 -18.22 -2.50
C MET A 711 -1.06 -18.33 -3.49
N MET A 712 -1.31 -18.54 -4.78
CA MET A 712 -0.26 -18.64 -5.81
C MET A 712 0.25 -17.27 -6.28
N GLY A 713 -0.31 -16.17 -5.81
CA GLY A 713 0.19 -14.81 -6.04
C GLY A 713 -0.14 -14.21 -7.41
N ASP A 714 -0.98 -14.85 -8.23
CA ASP A 714 -1.46 -14.28 -9.49
C ASP A 714 -2.62 -13.27 -9.28
N ALA A 715 -3.29 -13.31 -8.12
CA ALA A 715 -4.28 -12.34 -7.71
C ALA A 715 -3.60 -11.16 -7.00
N HIS A 716 -3.76 -9.95 -7.53
CA HIS A 716 -3.31 -8.73 -6.86
C HIS A 716 -4.27 -8.31 -5.75
N GLU A 717 -5.54 -8.60 -5.92
CA GLU A 717 -6.61 -8.30 -4.97
C GLU A 717 -7.76 -9.29 -5.16
N VAL A 718 -8.37 -9.71 -4.04
CA VAL A 718 -9.60 -10.51 -4.02
C VAL A 718 -10.64 -9.74 -3.20
N ILE A 719 -11.81 -9.48 -3.78
CA ILE A 719 -12.94 -8.84 -3.11
C ILE A 719 -14.02 -9.88 -2.88
N GLY A 720 -14.45 -10.04 -1.66
CA GLY A 720 -15.50 -11.00 -1.31
C GLY A 720 -15.27 -11.62 0.08
N PRO A 721 -16.15 -12.56 0.45
CA PRO A 721 -17.29 -13.11 -0.31
C PRO A 721 -18.47 -12.13 -0.41
N ILE A 722 -19.03 -11.98 -1.61
CA ILE A 722 -20.20 -11.15 -1.88
C ILE A 722 -21.45 -12.04 -1.96
N GLN A 723 -22.44 -11.83 -1.10
CA GLN A 723 -23.68 -12.60 -1.12
C GLN A 723 -24.63 -12.05 -2.19
N MET A 724 -25.12 -12.95 -3.05
CA MET A 724 -26.00 -12.66 -4.16
C MET A 724 -27.37 -13.29 -3.94
N GLY A 725 -28.47 -12.54 -4.10
CA GLY A 725 -29.83 -13.11 -4.12
C GLY A 725 -30.58 -13.11 -2.79
N LEU A 726 -30.05 -12.49 -1.74
CA LEU A 726 -30.79 -12.20 -0.52
C LEU A 726 -31.75 -11.00 -0.71
N ASN A 727 -32.86 -10.97 0.03
CA ASN A 727 -33.83 -9.87 -0.04
C ASN A 727 -33.31 -8.53 0.48
N LYS A 728 -32.24 -8.52 1.27
CA LYS A 728 -31.63 -7.34 1.86
C LYS A 728 -30.09 -7.45 1.79
N PRO A 729 -29.39 -6.32 1.88
CA PRO A 729 -27.93 -6.27 1.87
C PRO A 729 -27.31 -6.87 3.15
N ILE A 730 -27.05 -8.15 3.10
CA ILE A 730 -26.42 -8.90 4.19
C ILE A 730 -25.17 -9.58 3.63
N HIS A 731 -24.01 -9.28 4.21
CA HIS A 731 -22.75 -9.87 3.77
C HIS A 731 -22.01 -10.55 4.92
N PHE A 732 -21.39 -11.69 4.60
CA PHE A 732 -20.61 -12.49 5.53
C PHE A 732 -19.16 -12.49 5.08
N THR A 733 -18.24 -12.16 5.96
CA THR A 733 -16.80 -12.23 5.69
C THR A 733 -16.25 -13.61 6.05
N ASP A 734 -15.02 -13.90 5.68
CA ASP A 734 -14.28 -15.04 6.20
C ASP A 734 -13.83 -14.77 7.64
N TRP A 735 -13.57 -15.82 8.42
CA TRP A 735 -13.07 -15.71 9.80
C TRP A 735 -11.63 -15.16 9.88
N GLU A 736 -10.86 -15.28 8.79
CA GLU A 736 -9.50 -14.73 8.63
C GLU A 736 -9.49 -13.38 7.89
N ALA A 737 -10.65 -12.77 7.63
CA ALA A 737 -10.74 -11.52 6.89
C ALA A 737 -9.93 -10.40 7.56
N SER A 738 -9.09 -9.74 6.77
CA SER A 738 -8.36 -8.55 7.20
C SER A 738 -9.28 -7.33 7.33
N VAL A 739 -8.79 -6.27 7.95
CA VAL A 739 -9.51 -4.98 8.02
C VAL A 739 -9.91 -4.51 6.63
N ARG A 740 -8.99 -4.59 5.67
CA ARG A 740 -9.23 -4.18 4.28
C ARG A 740 -10.33 -5.01 3.59
N ASP A 741 -10.34 -6.34 3.81
CA ASP A 741 -11.38 -7.21 3.25
C ASP A 741 -12.77 -6.81 3.76
N ILE A 742 -12.87 -6.51 5.06
CA ILE A 742 -14.13 -6.08 5.67
C ILE A 742 -14.55 -4.70 5.13
N VAL A 743 -13.63 -3.76 4.96
CA VAL A 743 -13.92 -2.43 4.37
C VAL A 743 -14.38 -2.58 2.92
N ASN A 744 -13.73 -3.43 2.12
CA ASN A 744 -14.14 -3.72 0.74
C ASN A 744 -15.57 -4.30 0.68
N VAL A 745 -15.87 -5.30 1.52
CA VAL A 745 -17.22 -5.89 1.60
C VAL A 745 -18.24 -4.88 2.13
N THR A 746 -17.82 -3.97 3.02
CA THR A 746 -18.68 -2.88 3.51
C THR A 746 -19.06 -1.92 2.38
N ALA A 747 -18.12 -1.55 1.52
CA ALA A 747 -18.42 -0.70 0.35
C ALA A 747 -19.43 -1.40 -0.59
N VAL A 748 -19.28 -2.70 -0.83
CA VAL A 748 -20.25 -3.50 -1.60
C VAL A 748 -21.63 -3.47 -0.94
N ALA A 749 -21.70 -3.68 0.39
CA ALA A 749 -22.95 -3.69 1.14
C ALA A 749 -23.68 -2.33 1.07
N VAL A 750 -22.93 -1.23 1.13
CA VAL A 750 -23.46 0.13 0.96
C VAL A 750 -24.07 0.32 -0.43
N ILE A 751 -23.37 -0.11 -1.48
CA ILE A 751 -23.88 0.03 -2.85
C ILE A 751 -25.12 -0.84 -3.06
N ASP A 752 -25.14 -2.06 -2.52
CA ASP A 752 -26.32 -2.93 -2.58
C ASP A 752 -27.52 -2.27 -1.88
N ALA A 753 -27.30 -1.62 -0.73
CA ALA A 753 -28.33 -0.86 -0.03
C ALA A 753 -28.83 0.36 -0.85
N ILE A 754 -27.95 1.07 -1.53
CA ILE A 754 -28.32 2.19 -2.43
C ILE A 754 -29.24 1.67 -3.56
N VAL A 755 -28.86 0.57 -4.19
CA VAL A 755 -29.64 -0.03 -5.29
C VAL A 755 -31.00 -0.52 -4.80
N GLU A 756 -31.08 -1.16 -3.63
CA GLU A 756 -32.33 -1.61 -3.06
C GLU A 756 -33.26 -0.45 -2.70
N LYS A 757 -32.76 0.69 -2.24
CA LYS A 757 -33.56 1.90 -1.99
C LYS A 757 -34.11 2.46 -3.28
N LYS A 758 -33.29 2.59 -4.32
CA LYS A 758 -33.73 3.09 -5.64
C LYS A 758 -34.82 2.23 -6.26
N LYS A 759 -34.73 0.89 -6.15
CA LYS A 759 -35.77 -0.03 -6.63
C LYS A 759 -37.10 0.14 -5.89
N LYS A 760 -37.09 0.51 -4.61
CA LYS A 760 -38.31 0.79 -3.82
C LYS A 760 -38.95 2.13 -4.17
N GLU A 761 -38.14 3.13 -4.52
CA GLU A 761 -38.64 4.45 -4.95
C GLU A 761 -39.26 4.43 -6.37
N GLN A 762 -38.90 3.43 -7.18
CA GLN A 762 -39.41 3.24 -8.55
C GLN A 762 -40.68 2.37 -8.61
N LYS A 763 -40.99 1.61 -7.53
CA LYS A 763 -42.23 0.84 -7.35
C LYS A 763 -43.29 1.66 -6.62
#